data_043116c364637920dee75a26fd4983ac
#
_entry.id   043116c364637920dee75a26fd4983ac
#
_cell.length_a   1.000
_cell.length_b   1.000
_cell.length_c   1.000
_cell.angle_alpha   90.00
_cell.angle_beta   90.00
_cell.angle_gamma   90.00
#
_symmetry.space_group_name_H-M   'P 1'
#
loop_
_entity.id
_entity.type
_entity.pdbx_description
1 polymer ?
#
loop_
_entity_poly.entity_id
_entity_poly.type
_entity_poly.pdbx_seq_one_letter_code
_entity_poly.pdbx_strand_id
1 'polypeptide(L)'
;MNRPLSLLASAVLAALAAPSFAQTASDAPSTPSTLDTVIVTGTRVSDRTVAESQSPIDIITPEALQATGTSELATALSRALPSLNFPRPALTDGTSGIRPAQLRGLSPDQVLVLVNGKRRHTSAMINVNGTIGRGASAVDLNAIPIAAIERVEVLRDGASAQYGSDAIAGVVNIVLKGAGEGGSLAVEHGKYSAGDGAKSQLSGDTGVGFGDGRGSLHVAGQISQQDATNRAGPYQGTAPNTGNYPGIGQTTFVYGDPKVDATAVSANGEFRFSDHLTGYATAIASNRDITSFAFYRSRNHNGQTALLAQVYPDGYVPQIEQYSKDRSLVAGLKGNTAGGFTWDVSYNYGYNKVDFHTANSINYSLGADSPSRFYDGALEYTQNAVNADFTQPLEWGLAYPVTLSFGAEYRQEKWNQSPGEPASYTGTTGGAQGFAGFAPLNAVHSDRHNYAVYAGLEADLTDKFSAGLTGRYEDYSDFGSKTSGKLSARYAFTDKVALRGTVASGFRAPSLAQQQYQAVTSSYINGSFFESGTFPVNSAVAQALGAAPLKAETSLSYSLGLVLQPVERLYLTVDAYQIEIDDRILLSSNLNDAAVLGKLRQLGYSNVTSVRYFSNAADTRTRGVDVVGTYSIPLAASTLDLTASYGYSKTDITHAVTQPQALAAIGSTQTTLGRDEIGRLEDSYPKDKLILSGTWKLPKWDLSLAATRYGEFTVRNSATAARDQTYGADWVVDASASFKPSTNWTLTLGADNVFDQYPDKTANLINSTYGMLPYSNYSPYGFNGAYVYGRINYRW
;
A
#
# COMPACT_ATOMS: atom_id res chain seq x y z
N MET A 1 -7.76 -26.93 -12.92
CA MET A 1 -9.03 -26.77 -13.67
C MET A 1 -8.95 -25.49 -14.49
N ASN A 2 -8.56 -25.60 -15.77
CA ASN A 2 -8.28 -24.48 -16.68
C ASN A 2 -9.57 -23.99 -17.34
N ARG A 3 -10.29 -23.03 -16.78
CA ARG A 3 -11.42 -22.39 -17.47
C ARG A 3 -11.81 -20.97 -16.98
N PRO A 4 -10.91 -19.98 -16.90
CA PRO A 4 -11.41 -18.62 -17.13
C PRO A 4 -10.75 -17.87 -18.31
N LEU A 5 -9.68 -18.36 -18.90
CA LEU A 5 -8.96 -17.66 -19.96
C LEU A 5 -9.76 -17.50 -21.28
N SER A 6 -10.73 -18.38 -21.56
CA SER A 6 -11.47 -18.35 -22.83
C SER A 6 -12.59 -17.29 -22.91
N LEU A 7 -13.20 -16.91 -21.80
CA LEU A 7 -14.32 -15.97 -21.82
C LEU A 7 -13.87 -14.49 -21.79
N LEU A 8 -12.77 -14.18 -21.09
CA LEU A 8 -12.22 -12.82 -21.06
C LEU A 8 -11.44 -12.50 -22.35
N ALA A 9 -10.69 -13.45 -22.88
CA ALA A 9 -10.05 -13.30 -24.20
C ALA A 9 -11.08 -13.07 -25.31
N SER A 10 -12.26 -13.71 -25.24
CA SER A 10 -13.34 -13.50 -26.21
C SER A 10 -14.03 -12.13 -26.05
N ALA A 11 -14.15 -11.60 -24.82
CA ALA A 11 -14.75 -10.28 -24.59
C ALA A 11 -13.80 -9.13 -25.01
N VAL A 12 -12.49 -9.28 -24.79
CA VAL A 12 -11.48 -8.32 -25.26
C VAL A 12 -11.35 -8.36 -26.78
N LEU A 13 -11.39 -9.53 -27.42
CA LEU A 13 -11.38 -9.68 -28.88
C LEU A 13 -12.66 -9.15 -29.54
N ALA A 14 -13.81 -9.22 -28.88
CA ALA A 14 -15.07 -8.66 -29.39
C ALA A 14 -15.09 -7.12 -29.32
N ALA A 15 -14.43 -6.52 -28.32
CA ALA A 15 -14.27 -5.06 -28.22
C ALA A 15 -13.28 -4.50 -29.26
N LEU A 16 -12.32 -5.32 -29.72
CA LEU A 16 -11.32 -4.96 -30.73
C LEU A 16 -11.85 -5.00 -32.18
N ALA A 17 -13.07 -5.52 -32.41
CA ALA A 17 -13.65 -5.69 -33.75
C ALA A 17 -14.51 -4.51 -34.23
N ALA A 18 -14.55 -3.37 -33.51
CA ALA A 18 -15.24 -2.16 -33.97
C ALA A 18 -14.42 -1.42 -35.04
N PRO A 19 -15.00 -1.01 -36.19
CA PRO A 19 -14.26 -0.32 -37.23
C PRO A 19 -13.82 1.07 -36.78
N SER A 20 -12.49 1.30 -36.80
CA SER A 20 -11.89 2.62 -36.55
C SER A 20 -12.10 3.54 -37.75
N PHE A 21 -12.80 4.65 -37.56
CA PHE A 21 -12.74 5.77 -38.50
C PHE A 21 -11.51 6.62 -38.14
N ALA A 22 -10.57 6.67 -39.08
CA ALA A 22 -9.37 7.50 -38.94
C ALA A 22 -9.74 8.98 -39.01
N GLN A 23 -9.48 9.71 -37.94
CA GLN A 23 -9.49 11.15 -37.93
C GLN A 23 -8.07 11.71 -38.10
N THR A 24 -7.93 12.72 -38.93
CA THR A 24 -6.67 13.40 -39.27
C THR A 24 -6.05 14.06 -38.02
N ALA A 25 -4.75 13.79 -37.80
CA ALA A 25 -3.96 14.37 -36.73
C ALA A 25 -3.96 15.90 -36.80
N SER A 26 -4.47 16.57 -35.79
CA SER A 26 -4.20 17.97 -35.51
C SER A 26 -2.90 18.08 -34.71
N ASP A 27 -2.18 19.19 -34.90
CA ASP A 27 -0.93 19.52 -34.24
C ASP A 27 -0.97 19.21 -32.74
N ALA A 28 0.02 18.45 -32.28
CA ALA A 28 0.14 18.06 -30.87
C ALA A 28 0.30 19.31 -30.00
N PRO A 29 -0.57 19.56 -29.02
CA PRO A 29 -0.37 20.62 -28.04
C PRO A 29 0.88 20.29 -27.20
N SER A 30 1.68 21.31 -26.91
CA SER A 30 2.78 21.22 -25.95
C SER A 30 2.25 20.64 -24.65
N THR A 31 2.86 19.55 -24.16
CA THR A 31 2.50 18.94 -22.87
C THR A 31 2.55 20.02 -21.77
N PRO A 32 1.45 20.33 -21.07
CA PRO A 32 1.46 21.27 -19.96
C PRO A 32 2.49 20.81 -18.91
N SER A 33 3.14 21.76 -18.25
CA SER A 33 3.99 21.38 -17.11
C SER A 33 3.13 20.75 -16.01
N THR A 34 3.69 19.88 -15.19
CA THR A 34 2.93 19.25 -14.09
C THR A 34 2.35 20.27 -13.10
N LEU A 35 2.94 21.46 -12.99
CA LEU A 35 2.45 22.53 -12.12
C LEU A 35 1.26 23.30 -12.70
N ASP A 36 1.08 23.27 -14.01
CA ASP A 36 -0.08 23.89 -14.68
C ASP A 36 -1.28 22.92 -14.76
N THR A 37 -1.11 21.69 -14.24
CA THR A 37 -2.18 20.69 -14.24
C THR A 37 -3.22 21.05 -13.18
N VAL A 38 -4.48 21.04 -13.58
CA VAL A 38 -5.62 21.22 -12.67
C VAL A 38 -5.74 20.01 -11.76
N ILE A 39 -5.80 20.27 -10.45
CA ILE A 39 -5.95 19.25 -9.41
C ILE A 39 -7.40 19.08 -8.99
N VAL A 40 -7.73 17.89 -8.52
CA VAL A 40 -9.05 17.59 -7.92
C VAL A 40 -8.93 17.15 -6.46
N THR A 41 -7.70 17.12 -5.93
CA THR A 41 -7.41 16.70 -4.55
C THR A 41 -6.89 17.88 -3.73
N GLY A 42 -7.38 18.03 -2.51
CA GLY A 42 -6.93 19.07 -1.56
C GLY A 42 -7.59 20.45 -1.74
N THR A 43 -8.47 20.62 -2.71
CA THR A 43 -9.24 21.83 -2.95
C THR A 43 -10.68 21.50 -3.36
N ARG A 44 -11.58 22.44 -3.19
CA ARG A 44 -12.95 22.43 -3.71
C ARG A 44 -13.19 23.55 -4.73
N VAL A 45 -12.19 24.36 -5.00
CA VAL A 45 -12.21 25.37 -6.06
C VAL A 45 -11.92 24.68 -7.39
N SER A 46 -12.76 24.92 -8.38
CA SER A 46 -12.53 24.49 -9.76
C SER A 46 -11.28 25.17 -10.34
N ASP A 47 -10.62 24.49 -11.27
CA ASP A 47 -9.49 25.01 -12.05
C ASP A 47 -8.23 25.38 -11.26
N ARG A 48 -8.12 25.01 -9.98
CA ARG A 48 -6.90 25.17 -9.17
C ARG A 48 -5.77 24.30 -9.73
N THR A 49 -4.63 24.89 -9.99
CA THR A 49 -3.43 24.16 -10.44
C THR A 49 -2.55 23.71 -9.28
N VAL A 50 -1.60 22.83 -9.54
CA VAL A 50 -0.58 22.40 -8.55
C VAL A 50 0.18 23.61 -8.00
N ALA A 51 0.56 24.57 -8.85
CA ALA A 51 1.29 25.78 -8.47
C ALA A 51 0.49 26.68 -7.53
N GLU A 52 -0.83 26.69 -7.67
CA GLU A 52 -1.75 27.50 -6.87
C GLU A 52 -2.26 26.79 -5.63
N SER A 53 -1.94 25.52 -5.45
CA SER A 53 -2.36 24.74 -4.30
C SER A 53 -1.84 25.31 -2.98
N GLN A 54 -2.72 25.40 -1.98
CA GLN A 54 -2.38 25.79 -0.61
C GLN A 54 -1.68 24.68 0.16
N SER A 55 -1.72 23.43 -0.32
CA SER A 55 -1.08 22.25 0.28
C SER A 55 -0.11 21.59 -0.69
N PRO A 56 0.94 20.91 -0.22
CA PRO A 56 1.86 20.16 -1.08
C PRO A 56 1.16 19.02 -1.82
N ILE A 57 1.13 19.08 -3.15
CA ILE A 57 0.55 18.04 -3.98
C ILE A 57 1.47 17.74 -5.15
N ASP A 58 1.62 16.45 -5.48
CA ASP A 58 2.36 15.98 -6.65
C ASP A 58 1.44 15.25 -7.60
N ILE A 59 1.71 15.39 -8.90
CA ILE A 59 1.02 14.68 -9.96
C ILE A 59 1.99 13.72 -10.63
N ILE A 60 1.59 12.46 -10.69
CA ILE A 60 2.31 11.42 -11.41
C ILE A 60 1.48 11.07 -12.64
N THR A 61 2.00 11.44 -13.81
CA THR A 61 1.33 11.20 -15.09
C THR A 61 1.53 9.77 -15.57
N PRO A 62 0.73 9.28 -16.56
CA PRO A 62 0.94 7.97 -17.17
C PRO A 62 2.33 7.81 -17.77
N GLU A 63 2.88 8.88 -18.36
CA GLU A 63 4.23 8.89 -18.94
C GLU A 63 5.29 8.71 -17.85
N ALA A 64 5.13 9.39 -16.71
CA ALA A 64 6.00 9.23 -15.54
C ALA A 64 5.92 7.81 -14.97
N LEU A 65 4.71 7.22 -14.87
CA LEU A 65 4.53 5.83 -14.47
C LEU A 65 5.19 4.86 -15.45
N GLN A 66 5.02 5.06 -16.76
CA GLN A 66 5.63 4.22 -17.80
C GLN A 66 7.16 4.36 -17.85
N ALA A 67 7.69 5.57 -17.61
CA ALA A 67 9.13 5.84 -17.59
C ALA A 67 9.85 5.11 -16.45
N THR A 68 9.14 4.73 -15.38
CA THR A 68 9.71 3.91 -14.30
C THR A 68 10.02 2.48 -14.72
N GLY A 69 9.58 2.05 -15.89
CA GLY A 69 9.85 0.73 -16.46
C GLY A 69 9.02 -0.42 -15.89
N THR A 70 8.41 -0.26 -14.76
CA THR A 70 7.63 -1.33 -14.11
C THR A 70 6.15 -1.29 -14.49
N SER A 71 5.55 -2.47 -14.53
CA SER A 71 4.11 -2.66 -14.69
C SER A 71 3.35 -2.83 -13.37
N GLU A 72 4.03 -2.67 -12.23
CA GLU A 72 3.44 -2.70 -10.90
C GLU A 72 3.24 -1.26 -10.40
N LEU A 73 1.98 -0.86 -10.17
CA LEU A 73 1.63 0.50 -9.75
C LEU A 73 2.40 0.95 -8.50
N ALA A 74 2.46 0.11 -7.48
CA ALA A 74 3.15 0.43 -6.23
C ALA A 74 4.64 0.75 -6.45
N THR A 75 5.33 -0.05 -7.28
CA THR A 75 6.74 0.18 -7.64
C THR A 75 6.90 1.45 -8.45
N ALA A 76 6.03 1.71 -9.43
CA ALA A 76 6.06 2.93 -10.23
C ALA A 76 5.91 4.19 -9.34
N LEU A 77 4.97 4.18 -8.39
CA LEU A 77 4.77 5.28 -7.44
C LEU A 77 5.98 5.48 -6.53
N SER A 78 6.60 4.40 -6.05
CA SER A 78 7.79 4.51 -5.18
C SER A 78 9.01 5.09 -5.90
N ARG A 79 9.10 4.90 -7.22
CA ARG A 79 10.17 5.46 -8.08
C ARG A 79 9.89 6.89 -8.52
N ALA A 80 8.62 7.30 -8.49
CA ALA A 80 8.23 8.66 -8.87
C ALA A 80 8.39 9.67 -7.72
N LEU A 81 8.12 9.26 -6.46
CA LEU A 81 8.14 10.15 -5.30
C LEU A 81 8.99 9.59 -4.15
N PRO A 82 9.93 10.38 -3.59
CA PRO A 82 10.77 9.94 -2.48
C PRO A 82 9.99 9.73 -1.18
N SER A 83 8.91 10.46 -0.96
CA SER A 83 8.05 10.33 0.22
C SER A 83 7.14 9.09 0.23
N LEU A 84 6.97 8.42 -0.94
CA LEU A 84 6.20 7.19 -1.08
C LEU A 84 7.11 5.96 -1.03
N ASN A 85 6.67 4.96 -0.28
CA ASN A 85 7.35 3.68 -0.13
C ASN A 85 6.34 2.54 -0.12
N PHE A 86 6.78 1.38 -0.59
CA PHE A 86 5.96 0.18 -0.69
C PHE A 86 6.78 -1.02 -0.21
N PRO A 87 6.68 -1.38 1.07
CA PRO A 87 7.40 -2.51 1.62
C PRO A 87 7.17 -3.80 0.84
N ARG A 88 8.23 -4.60 0.66
CA ARG A 88 8.20 -5.90 -0.02
C ARG A 88 8.59 -7.01 0.95
N PRO A 89 7.72 -7.35 1.91
CA PRO A 89 8.05 -8.39 2.88
C PRO A 89 8.06 -9.77 2.21
N ALA A 90 8.99 -10.62 2.62
CA ALA A 90 9.04 -12.03 2.30
C ALA A 90 8.82 -12.89 3.54
N LEU A 91 8.44 -14.15 3.38
CA LEU A 91 8.14 -15.08 4.47
C LEU A 91 7.11 -14.51 5.46
N THR A 92 5.97 -14.12 4.95
CA THR A 92 4.85 -13.61 5.75
C THR A 92 3.62 -14.48 5.55
N ASP A 93 2.71 -14.43 6.53
CA ASP A 93 1.44 -15.17 6.47
C ASP A 93 0.43 -14.49 5.53
N GLY A 94 0.90 -14.14 4.34
CA GLY A 94 0.09 -13.62 3.24
C GLY A 94 0.23 -12.14 2.91
N THR A 95 0.82 -11.33 3.79
CA THR A 95 0.99 -9.90 3.50
C THR A 95 2.05 -9.60 2.44
N SER A 96 2.87 -10.59 2.05
CA SER A 96 3.76 -10.49 0.87
C SER A 96 3.00 -10.28 -0.44
N GLY A 97 1.73 -10.66 -0.49
CA GLY A 97 0.86 -10.50 -1.66
C GLY A 97 0.23 -9.11 -1.82
N ILE A 98 0.28 -8.24 -0.84
CA ILE A 98 -0.28 -6.88 -0.90
C ILE A 98 0.82 -5.83 -1.03
N ARG A 99 0.47 -4.65 -1.56
CA ARG A 99 1.40 -3.52 -1.71
C ARG A 99 0.80 -2.27 -1.07
N PRO A 100 0.97 -2.14 0.26
CA PRO A 100 0.43 -1.01 1.00
C PRO A 100 1.26 0.25 0.75
N ALA A 101 0.61 1.40 0.54
CA ALA A 101 1.27 2.69 0.40
C ALA A 101 1.72 3.22 1.76
N GLN A 102 3.00 3.52 1.90
CA GLN A 102 3.55 4.24 3.05
C GLN A 102 3.98 5.64 2.62
N LEU A 103 3.49 6.68 3.28
CA LEU A 103 3.81 8.07 2.98
C LEU A 103 4.58 8.69 4.15
N ARG A 104 5.71 9.34 3.87
CA ARG A 104 6.56 10.03 4.88
C ARG A 104 6.98 9.13 6.06
N GLY A 105 7.15 7.81 5.81
CA GLY A 105 7.52 6.83 6.83
C GLY A 105 6.41 6.47 7.83
N LEU A 106 5.19 7.02 7.67
CA LEU A 106 4.05 6.70 8.53
C LEU A 106 3.43 5.35 8.14
N SER A 107 2.56 4.81 9.00
CA SER A 107 1.91 3.52 8.76
C SER A 107 1.02 3.55 7.52
N PRO A 108 0.93 2.46 6.74
CA PRO A 108 0.10 2.43 5.55
C PRO A 108 -1.41 2.68 5.79
N ASP A 109 -1.92 2.43 6.97
CA ASP A 109 -3.30 2.72 7.35
C ASP A 109 -3.51 4.18 7.85
N GLN A 110 -2.45 4.99 7.83
CA GLN A 110 -2.48 6.45 8.06
C GLN A 110 -2.43 7.24 6.74
N VAL A 111 -2.54 6.55 5.60
CA VAL A 111 -2.61 7.11 4.24
C VAL A 111 -3.98 6.80 3.66
N LEU A 112 -4.74 7.83 3.31
CA LEU A 112 -6.03 7.64 2.64
C LEU A 112 -5.83 7.41 1.15
N VAL A 113 -6.43 6.36 0.61
CA VAL A 113 -6.46 6.10 -0.83
C VAL A 113 -7.86 6.40 -1.37
N LEU A 114 -7.91 7.18 -2.45
CA LEU A 114 -9.12 7.50 -3.20
C LEU A 114 -9.00 6.97 -4.63
N VAL A 115 -10.16 6.70 -5.24
CA VAL A 115 -10.32 6.48 -6.69
C VAL A 115 -11.36 7.47 -7.17
N ASN A 116 -11.00 8.32 -8.13
CA ASN A 116 -11.84 9.42 -8.62
C ASN A 116 -12.42 10.28 -7.47
N GLY A 117 -11.62 10.55 -6.44
CA GLY A 117 -12.03 11.35 -5.28
C GLY A 117 -12.91 10.62 -4.25
N LYS A 118 -13.30 9.36 -4.47
CA LYS A 118 -14.11 8.57 -3.54
C LYS A 118 -13.25 7.54 -2.81
N ARG A 119 -13.49 7.35 -1.50
CA ARG A 119 -12.70 6.47 -0.62
C ARG A 119 -12.62 5.05 -1.15
N ARG A 120 -11.40 4.52 -1.28
CA ARG A 120 -11.14 3.11 -1.56
C ARG A 120 -11.22 2.30 -0.27
N HIS A 121 -11.87 1.14 -0.30
CA HIS A 121 -11.90 0.22 0.83
C HIS A 121 -10.53 -0.42 1.10
N THR A 122 -10.29 -0.84 2.35
CA THR A 122 -9.08 -1.56 2.74
C THR A 122 -9.14 -3.03 2.31
N SER A 123 -7.98 -3.69 2.29
CA SER A 123 -7.92 -5.15 2.24
C SER A 123 -8.48 -5.74 3.54
N ALA A 124 -9.00 -6.97 3.48
CA ALA A 124 -9.39 -7.74 4.65
C ALA A 124 -8.20 -8.17 5.53
N MET A 125 -6.99 -8.09 4.96
CA MET A 125 -5.73 -8.50 5.58
C MET A 125 -5.27 -7.52 6.65
N ILE A 126 -4.62 -8.07 7.68
CA ILE A 126 -3.86 -7.31 8.67
C ILE A 126 -2.42 -7.81 8.71
N ASN A 127 -1.45 -6.91 8.72
CA ASN A 127 -0.04 -7.28 8.78
C ASN A 127 0.40 -7.58 10.22
N VAL A 128 0.54 -8.85 10.56
CA VAL A 128 0.98 -9.28 11.90
C VAL A 128 2.43 -9.74 11.95
N ASN A 129 3.13 -9.78 10.81
CA ASN A 129 4.51 -10.23 10.70
C ASN A 129 5.52 -9.13 11.02
N GLY A 130 6.76 -9.51 11.34
CA GLY A 130 7.84 -8.59 11.68
C GLY A 130 8.41 -7.85 10.47
N THR A 131 7.62 -6.99 9.85
CA THR A 131 7.96 -6.22 8.64
C THR A 131 7.57 -4.76 8.79
N ILE A 132 7.97 -3.91 7.87
CA ILE A 132 7.49 -2.52 7.80
C ILE A 132 5.97 -2.53 7.59
N GLY A 133 5.27 -1.64 8.29
CA GLY A 133 3.80 -1.59 8.29
C GLY A 133 3.14 -2.67 9.16
N ARG A 134 3.89 -3.29 10.10
CA ARG A 134 3.34 -4.23 11.07
C ARG A 134 2.21 -3.58 11.87
N GLY A 135 1.09 -4.28 11.96
CA GLY A 135 -0.13 -3.82 12.61
C GLY A 135 -1.12 -3.11 11.67
N ALA A 136 -0.72 -2.76 10.46
CA ALA A 136 -1.57 -2.02 9.54
C ALA A 136 -2.61 -2.90 8.83
N SER A 137 -3.80 -2.32 8.61
CA SER A 137 -4.84 -2.82 7.70
C SER A 137 -4.97 -1.82 6.54
N ALA A 138 -4.33 -2.10 5.41
CA ALA A 138 -4.10 -1.13 4.35
C ALA A 138 -4.90 -1.41 3.07
N VAL A 139 -5.00 -0.42 2.19
CA VAL A 139 -5.52 -0.58 0.83
C VAL A 139 -4.50 -1.33 -0.03
N ASP A 140 -4.96 -2.29 -0.84
CA ASP A 140 -4.12 -2.97 -1.84
C ASP A 140 -4.21 -2.25 -3.19
N LEU A 141 -3.15 -1.53 -3.56
CA LEU A 141 -3.10 -0.80 -4.83
C LEU A 141 -2.96 -1.71 -6.05
N ASN A 142 -2.48 -2.95 -5.89
CA ASN A 142 -2.35 -3.89 -7.00
C ASN A 142 -3.70 -4.48 -7.49
N ALA A 143 -4.80 -4.14 -6.82
CA ALA A 143 -6.14 -4.46 -7.28
C ALA A 143 -6.62 -3.56 -8.43
N ILE A 144 -5.89 -2.47 -8.74
CA ILE A 144 -6.26 -1.46 -9.76
C ILE A 144 -5.40 -1.68 -11.00
N PRO A 145 -5.99 -1.91 -12.21
CA PRO A 145 -5.22 -2.08 -13.43
C PRO A 145 -4.51 -0.77 -13.81
N ILE A 146 -3.19 -0.83 -14.03
CA ILE A 146 -2.39 0.36 -14.34
C ILE A 146 -2.82 1.04 -15.65
N ALA A 147 -3.33 0.26 -16.62
CA ALA A 147 -3.83 0.77 -17.90
C ALA A 147 -5.05 1.70 -17.75
N ALA A 148 -5.80 1.58 -16.64
CA ALA A 148 -6.96 2.42 -16.34
C ALA A 148 -6.59 3.82 -15.83
N ILE A 149 -5.34 4.05 -15.42
CA ILE A 149 -4.95 5.25 -14.68
C ILE A 149 -4.66 6.39 -15.64
N GLU A 150 -5.28 7.53 -15.41
CA GLU A 150 -4.99 8.79 -16.10
C GLU A 150 -3.86 9.54 -15.40
N ARG A 151 -3.92 9.62 -14.05
CA ARG A 151 -2.87 10.19 -13.20
C ARG A 151 -3.06 9.77 -11.76
N VAL A 152 -2.03 9.96 -10.94
CA VAL A 152 -2.12 9.84 -9.50
C VAL A 152 -1.77 11.18 -8.87
N GLU A 153 -2.66 11.67 -8.01
CA GLU A 153 -2.47 12.89 -7.24
C GLU A 153 -2.09 12.50 -5.80
N VAL A 154 -0.94 12.97 -5.31
CA VAL A 154 -0.45 12.68 -3.97
C VAL A 154 -0.43 13.97 -3.15
N LEU A 155 -1.41 14.12 -2.28
CA LEU A 155 -1.48 15.22 -1.31
C LEU A 155 -0.65 14.85 -0.08
N ARG A 156 0.47 15.54 0.10
CA ARG A 156 1.41 15.31 1.21
C ARG A 156 1.10 16.23 2.40
N ASP A 157 -0.13 16.13 2.90
CA ASP A 157 -0.59 16.99 4.00
C ASP A 157 -1.76 16.33 4.75
N GLY A 158 -1.93 16.65 6.03
CA GLY A 158 -3.09 16.20 6.78
C GLY A 158 -4.38 16.68 6.14
N ALA A 159 -5.31 15.77 5.89
CA ALA A 159 -6.53 16.08 5.13
C ALA A 159 -7.80 15.44 5.72
N SER A 160 -7.77 15.05 7.00
CA SER A 160 -8.92 14.41 7.67
C SER A 160 -10.14 15.34 7.72
N ALA A 161 -9.95 16.65 7.78
CA ALA A 161 -11.04 17.61 7.72
C ALA A 161 -11.80 17.60 6.39
N GLN A 162 -11.13 17.27 5.29
CA GLN A 162 -11.72 17.22 3.94
C GLN A 162 -12.26 15.85 3.56
N TYR A 163 -11.56 14.77 3.96
CA TYR A 163 -11.79 13.40 3.46
C TYR A 163 -12.14 12.38 4.56
N GLY A 164 -12.15 12.80 5.82
CA GLY A 164 -12.42 11.94 6.97
C GLY A 164 -11.20 11.19 7.51
N SER A 165 -11.44 10.20 8.34
CA SER A 165 -10.40 9.40 9.01
C SER A 165 -9.34 8.85 8.03
N ASP A 166 -8.17 8.51 8.55
CA ASP A 166 -7.03 7.86 7.87
C ASP A 166 -6.14 8.81 7.04
N ALA A 167 -6.60 10.03 6.72
CA ALA A 167 -5.81 11.03 6.00
C ALA A 167 -4.83 11.81 6.92
N ILE A 168 -4.04 11.10 7.73
CA ILE A 168 -3.04 11.67 8.65
C ILE A 168 -1.76 12.05 7.90
N ALA A 169 -1.17 11.09 7.18
CA ALA A 169 0.05 11.30 6.38
C ALA A 169 -0.22 12.07 5.09
N GLY A 170 -1.41 11.88 4.53
CA GLY A 170 -1.85 12.46 3.29
C GLY A 170 -2.87 11.62 2.55
N VAL A 171 -3.06 11.94 1.27
CA VAL A 171 -4.03 11.28 0.38
C VAL A 171 -3.35 10.86 -0.92
N VAL A 172 -3.61 9.65 -1.37
CA VAL A 172 -3.26 9.15 -2.71
C VAL A 172 -4.55 8.99 -3.50
N ASN A 173 -4.81 9.89 -4.45
CA ASN A 173 -6.00 9.85 -5.29
C ASN A 173 -5.64 9.32 -6.68
N ILE A 174 -6.19 8.17 -7.05
CA ILE A 174 -6.02 7.54 -8.35
C ILE A 174 -7.15 8.01 -9.26
N VAL A 175 -6.81 8.86 -10.22
CA VAL A 175 -7.75 9.36 -11.22
C VAL A 175 -7.74 8.40 -12.41
N LEU A 176 -8.89 7.83 -12.73
CA LEU A 176 -9.05 6.89 -13.83
C LEU A 176 -9.35 7.63 -15.13
N LYS A 177 -8.90 7.06 -16.25
CA LYS A 177 -9.21 7.55 -17.60
C LYS A 177 -10.73 7.66 -17.79
N GLY A 178 -11.15 8.75 -18.38
CA GLY A 178 -12.54 9.12 -18.62
C GLY A 178 -12.92 9.14 -20.09
N ALA A 179 -13.53 10.25 -20.51
CA ALA A 179 -14.04 10.47 -21.86
C ALA A 179 -12.89 10.67 -22.87
N GLY A 180 -12.36 9.60 -23.41
CA GLY A 180 -11.41 9.62 -24.51
C GLY A 180 -11.77 8.54 -25.52
N GLU A 181 -11.64 8.83 -26.82
CA GLU A 181 -11.70 7.80 -27.83
C GLU A 181 -10.32 7.20 -28.07
N GLY A 182 -10.28 5.94 -28.52
CA GLY A 182 -9.07 5.20 -28.72
C GLY A 182 -8.73 4.28 -27.57
N GLY A 183 -7.50 3.76 -27.57
CA GLY A 183 -7.08 2.80 -26.55
C GLY A 183 -5.64 2.36 -26.69
N SER A 184 -5.24 1.42 -25.83
CA SER A 184 -3.92 0.81 -25.88
C SER A 184 -3.96 -0.69 -25.57
N LEU A 185 -2.98 -1.43 -26.11
CA LEU A 185 -2.71 -2.81 -25.78
C LEU A 185 -1.21 -2.97 -25.55
N ALA A 186 -0.82 -3.54 -24.41
CA ALA A 186 0.58 -3.76 -24.07
C ALA A 186 0.82 -5.22 -23.66
N VAL A 187 1.92 -5.79 -24.16
CA VAL A 187 2.46 -7.08 -23.73
C VAL A 187 3.84 -6.83 -23.14
N GLU A 188 4.09 -7.35 -21.96
CA GLU A 188 5.38 -7.27 -21.29
C GLU A 188 5.84 -8.66 -20.84
N HIS A 189 7.13 -8.91 -20.96
CA HIS A 189 7.79 -10.09 -20.42
C HIS A 189 9.17 -9.72 -19.89
N GLY A 190 9.52 -10.25 -18.72
CA GLY A 190 10.83 -10.04 -18.11
C GLY A 190 11.15 -11.09 -17.05
N LYS A 191 12.40 -11.08 -16.57
CA LYS A 191 12.87 -11.95 -15.48
C LYS A 191 14.07 -11.35 -14.77
N TYR A 192 14.34 -11.84 -13.58
CA TYR A 192 15.55 -11.44 -12.84
C TYR A 192 16.83 -12.06 -13.43
N SER A 193 17.96 -11.38 -13.24
CA SER A 193 19.32 -11.83 -13.63
C SER A 193 19.67 -13.20 -13.04
N ALA A 194 19.15 -13.50 -11.84
CA ALA A 194 19.30 -14.82 -11.18
C ALA A 194 18.55 -15.96 -11.92
N GLY A 195 17.75 -15.67 -12.95
CA GLY A 195 17.06 -16.66 -13.79
C GLY A 195 15.69 -17.08 -13.29
N ASP A 196 15.20 -16.52 -12.20
CA ASP A 196 13.87 -16.76 -11.61
C ASP A 196 12.96 -15.53 -11.70
N GLY A 197 11.76 -15.59 -11.08
CA GLY A 197 10.83 -14.48 -11.01
C GLY A 197 10.34 -14.00 -12.38
N ALA A 198 10.23 -14.89 -13.36
CA ALA A 198 9.72 -14.55 -14.67
C ALA A 198 8.31 -13.93 -14.54
N LYS A 199 8.09 -12.79 -15.20
CA LYS A 199 6.79 -12.11 -15.21
C LYS A 199 6.33 -11.89 -16.64
N SER A 200 5.07 -12.21 -16.89
CA SER A 200 4.37 -11.91 -18.14
C SER A 200 3.10 -11.14 -17.84
N GLN A 201 2.83 -10.09 -18.62
CA GLN A 201 1.65 -9.27 -18.44
C GLN A 201 1.06 -8.89 -19.80
N LEU A 202 -0.26 -9.00 -19.89
CA LEU A 202 -1.09 -8.41 -20.94
C LEU A 202 -1.96 -7.35 -20.28
N SER A 203 -1.94 -6.13 -20.80
CA SER A 203 -2.81 -5.05 -20.33
C SER A 203 -3.32 -4.23 -21.50
N GLY A 204 -4.51 -3.66 -21.33
CA GLY A 204 -5.10 -2.83 -22.37
C GLY A 204 -6.25 -2.00 -21.84
N ASP A 205 -6.59 -0.98 -22.61
CA ASP A 205 -7.68 -0.08 -22.33
C ASP A 205 -8.32 0.43 -23.60
N THR A 206 -9.59 0.83 -23.52
CA THR A 206 -10.29 1.49 -24.62
C THR A 206 -11.38 2.42 -24.09
N GLY A 207 -11.52 3.58 -24.71
CA GLY A 207 -12.57 4.54 -24.46
C GLY A 207 -13.52 4.66 -25.66
N VAL A 208 -14.81 4.83 -25.37
CA VAL A 208 -15.84 5.04 -26.38
C VAL A 208 -16.80 6.16 -25.95
N GLY A 209 -17.13 7.04 -26.89
CA GLY A 209 -18.21 7.99 -26.75
C GLY A 209 -19.51 7.40 -27.28
N PHE A 210 -20.67 7.78 -26.71
CA PHE A 210 -21.98 7.35 -27.14
C PHE A 210 -23.07 8.42 -26.88
N GLY A 211 -24.28 8.23 -27.42
CA GLY A 211 -25.40 9.13 -27.18
C GLY A 211 -25.17 10.55 -27.68
N ASP A 212 -24.59 10.73 -28.86
CA ASP A 212 -24.26 12.02 -29.47
C ASP A 212 -23.35 12.89 -28.60
N GLY A 213 -22.28 12.26 -28.00
CA GLY A 213 -21.29 12.91 -27.15
C GLY A 213 -21.79 13.21 -25.73
N ARG A 214 -22.95 12.69 -25.33
CA ARG A 214 -23.48 12.83 -23.98
C ARG A 214 -22.95 11.77 -23.00
N GLY A 215 -22.49 10.63 -23.51
CA GLY A 215 -21.96 9.54 -22.69
C GLY A 215 -20.54 9.19 -23.08
N SER A 216 -19.78 8.71 -22.09
CA SER A 216 -18.46 8.12 -22.27
C SER A 216 -18.32 6.88 -21.39
N LEU A 217 -17.59 5.92 -21.89
CA LEU A 217 -17.21 4.73 -21.14
C LEU A 217 -15.74 4.39 -21.47
N HIS A 218 -14.94 4.24 -20.43
CA HIS A 218 -13.57 3.74 -20.54
C HIS A 218 -13.46 2.40 -19.81
N VAL A 219 -12.93 1.39 -20.47
CA VAL A 219 -12.73 0.04 -19.93
C VAL A 219 -11.25 -0.29 -19.99
N ALA A 220 -10.71 -0.86 -18.92
CA ALA A 220 -9.33 -1.35 -18.90
C ALA A 220 -9.26 -2.74 -18.28
N GLY A 221 -8.26 -3.52 -18.71
CA GLY A 221 -8.02 -4.85 -18.19
C GLY A 221 -6.53 -5.19 -18.13
N GLN A 222 -6.20 -6.10 -17.20
CA GLN A 222 -4.85 -6.58 -17.00
C GLN A 222 -4.88 -8.04 -16.57
N ILE A 223 -4.02 -8.86 -17.17
CA ILE A 223 -3.73 -10.24 -16.76
C ILE A 223 -2.23 -10.33 -16.57
N SER A 224 -1.78 -10.84 -15.43
CA SER A 224 -0.35 -11.01 -15.16
C SER A 224 -0.07 -12.32 -14.46
N GLN A 225 1.10 -12.89 -14.74
CA GLN A 225 1.65 -14.07 -14.07
C GLN A 225 3.09 -13.72 -13.67
N GLN A 226 3.44 -14.03 -12.43
CA GLN A 226 4.79 -13.85 -11.89
C GLN A 226 5.19 -15.12 -11.15
N ASP A 227 6.36 -15.66 -11.48
CA ASP A 227 6.96 -16.76 -10.74
C ASP A 227 7.60 -16.25 -9.45
N ALA A 228 7.75 -17.15 -8.47
CA ALA A 228 8.43 -16.82 -7.23
C ALA A 228 9.93 -16.56 -7.45
N THR A 229 10.53 -15.75 -6.57
CA THR A 229 11.98 -15.59 -6.49
C THR A 229 12.54 -16.31 -5.28
N ASN A 230 13.83 -16.69 -5.32
CA ASN A 230 14.50 -17.30 -4.18
C ASN A 230 15.92 -16.73 -4.00
N ARG A 231 16.16 -16.12 -2.85
CA ARG A 231 17.46 -15.58 -2.42
C ARG A 231 17.89 -16.15 -1.07
N ALA A 232 17.35 -17.33 -0.69
CA ALA A 232 17.78 -18.05 0.49
C ALA A 232 19.23 -18.47 0.40
N GLY A 233 19.92 -18.41 1.53
CA GLY A 233 21.27 -18.92 1.69
C GLY A 233 21.32 -20.35 2.23
N PRO A 234 22.50 -20.97 2.24
CA PRO A 234 22.72 -22.25 2.90
C PRO A 234 22.73 -22.11 4.42
N TYR A 235 22.27 -23.15 5.12
CA TYR A 235 22.36 -23.23 6.58
C TYR A 235 23.82 -23.28 7.05
N GLN A 236 24.20 -22.36 7.92
CA GLN A 236 25.56 -22.17 8.46
C GLN A 236 25.65 -22.47 9.97
N GLY A 237 24.64 -23.09 10.56
CA GLY A 237 24.67 -23.49 11.96
C GLY A 237 25.58 -24.68 12.21
N THR A 238 25.92 -24.88 13.48
CA THR A 238 26.83 -25.95 13.90
C THR A 238 26.12 -27.25 14.28
N ALA A 239 24.83 -27.21 14.50
CA ALA A 239 24.03 -28.38 14.88
C ALA A 239 23.36 -28.99 13.65
N PRO A 240 23.79 -30.16 13.18
CA PRO A 240 23.13 -30.82 12.06
C PRO A 240 21.76 -31.34 12.47
N ASN A 241 20.74 -30.97 11.76
CA ASN A 241 19.43 -31.62 11.71
C ASN A 241 18.72 -31.84 13.07
N THR A 242 18.87 -30.88 13.99
CA THR A 242 18.15 -30.91 15.26
C THR A 242 16.94 -29.97 15.18
N GLY A 243 15.73 -30.52 15.28
CA GLY A 243 14.49 -29.74 15.33
C GLY A 243 14.14 -29.09 13.98
N ASN A 244 14.29 -27.79 13.84
CA ASN A 244 13.74 -27.01 12.72
C ASN A 244 14.78 -26.62 11.66
N TYR A 245 16.00 -27.16 11.71
CA TYR A 245 17.07 -26.77 10.79
C TYR A 245 17.38 -27.85 9.74
N PRO A 246 17.75 -27.46 8.52
CA PRO A 246 18.27 -28.37 7.51
C PRO A 246 19.68 -28.89 7.87
N GLY A 247 20.22 -29.78 7.06
CA GLY A 247 21.63 -30.16 7.13
C GLY A 247 22.56 -28.97 6.83
N ILE A 248 23.76 -29.01 7.42
CA ILE A 248 24.80 -27.98 7.22
C ILE A 248 25.10 -27.83 5.72
N GLY A 249 25.11 -26.58 5.24
CA GLY A 249 25.32 -26.24 3.83
C GLY A 249 24.13 -26.42 2.90
N GLN A 250 22.98 -26.92 3.38
CA GLN A 250 21.79 -27.07 2.55
C GLN A 250 20.98 -25.77 2.48
N THR A 251 20.51 -25.44 1.27
CA THR A 251 19.54 -24.35 1.02
C THR A 251 18.17 -24.98 0.85
N THR A 252 17.25 -24.73 1.79
CA THR A 252 15.93 -25.35 1.84
C THR A 252 14.79 -24.33 1.89
N PHE A 253 15.09 -23.11 2.33
CA PHE A 253 14.10 -22.03 2.36
C PHE A 253 13.80 -21.50 0.95
N VAL A 254 12.63 -20.93 0.76
CA VAL A 254 12.29 -20.06 -0.37
C VAL A 254 12.11 -18.66 0.19
N TYR A 255 13.00 -17.74 -0.16
CA TYR A 255 13.07 -16.39 0.38
C TYR A 255 13.10 -15.35 -0.73
N GLY A 256 11.99 -14.67 -0.95
CA GLY A 256 11.81 -13.71 -2.05
C GLY A 256 10.35 -13.34 -2.26
N ASP A 257 10.04 -12.82 -3.45
CA ASP A 257 8.68 -12.50 -3.85
C ASP A 257 7.86 -13.78 -4.06
N PRO A 258 6.55 -13.77 -3.76
CA PRO A 258 5.66 -14.90 -3.98
C PRO A 258 5.39 -15.12 -5.48
N LYS A 259 4.88 -16.32 -5.83
CA LYS A 259 4.22 -16.53 -7.10
C LYS A 259 2.86 -15.82 -7.09
N VAL A 260 2.52 -15.12 -8.19
CA VAL A 260 1.26 -14.36 -8.31
C VAL A 260 0.66 -14.58 -9.70
N ASP A 261 -0.58 -15.04 -9.74
CA ASP A 261 -1.45 -15.02 -10.92
C ASP A 261 -2.57 -14.01 -10.67
N ALA A 262 -2.70 -12.97 -11.50
CA ALA A 262 -3.62 -11.88 -11.25
C ALA A 262 -4.41 -11.48 -12.50
N THR A 263 -5.66 -11.10 -12.27
CA THR A 263 -6.56 -10.48 -13.26
C THR A 263 -7.24 -9.29 -12.64
N ALA A 264 -7.22 -8.14 -13.30
CA ALA A 264 -7.93 -6.94 -12.88
C ALA A 264 -8.65 -6.31 -14.07
N VAL A 265 -9.86 -5.80 -13.83
CA VAL A 265 -10.65 -5.06 -14.81
C VAL A 265 -11.25 -3.83 -14.17
N SER A 266 -11.42 -2.77 -14.95
CA SER A 266 -12.12 -1.56 -14.52
C SER A 266 -13.00 -1.02 -15.63
N ALA A 267 -14.06 -0.33 -15.21
CA ALA A 267 -14.95 0.45 -16.08
C ALA A 267 -15.22 1.79 -15.41
N ASN A 268 -15.06 2.88 -16.14
CA ASN A 268 -15.29 4.24 -15.67
C ASN A 268 -16.11 4.97 -16.73
N GLY A 269 -17.31 5.44 -16.40
CA GLY A 269 -18.18 6.06 -17.36
C GLY A 269 -19.07 7.13 -16.76
N GLU A 270 -19.52 8.02 -17.64
CA GLU A 270 -20.49 9.05 -17.29
C GLU A 270 -21.50 9.26 -18.43
N PHE A 271 -22.66 9.76 -18.06
CA PHE A 271 -23.71 10.12 -19.01
C PHE A 271 -24.39 11.44 -18.60
N ARG A 272 -24.35 12.40 -19.46
CA ARG A 272 -25.00 13.70 -19.32
C ARG A 272 -26.50 13.61 -19.74
N PHE A 273 -27.37 13.58 -18.75
CA PHE A 273 -28.83 13.57 -18.98
C PHE A 273 -29.34 14.93 -19.47
N SER A 274 -28.76 16.00 -18.93
CA SER A 274 -29.02 17.40 -19.32
C SER A 274 -27.76 18.23 -19.04
N ASP A 275 -27.79 19.54 -19.38
CA ASP A 275 -26.69 20.46 -19.09
C ASP A 275 -26.42 20.63 -17.58
N HIS A 276 -27.38 20.22 -16.74
CA HIS A 276 -27.31 20.36 -15.29
C HIS A 276 -27.31 19.03 -14.52
N LEU A 277 -27.34 17.88 -15.22
CA LEU A 277 -27.42 16.58 -14.57
C LEU A 277 -26.55 15.54 -15.30
N THR A 278 -25.57 14.99 -14.60
CA THR A 278 -24.71 13.91 -15.07
C THR A 278 -24.75 12.74 -14.09
N GLY A 279 -24.96 11.54 -14.62
CA GLY A 279 -24.76 10.30 -13.87
C GLY A 279 -23.40 9.73 -14.18
N TYR A 280 -22.76 9.10 -13.20
CA TYR A 280 -21.46 8.45 -13.38
C TYR A 280 -21.37 7.14 -12.62
N ALA A 281 -20.51 6.24 -13.10
CA ALA A 281 -20.19 5.01 -12.39
C ALA A 281 -18.75 4.60 -12.64
N THR A 282 -18.11 4.08 -11.58
CA THR A 282 -16.78 3.49 -11.62
C THR A 282 -16.83 2.11 -10.98
N ALA A 283 -16.38 1.08 -11.69
CA ALA A 283 -16.32 -0.28 -11.18
C ALA A 283 -14.90 -0.84 -11.33
N ILE A 284 -14.40 -1.54 -10.33
CA ILE A 284 -13.12 -2.26 -10.37
C ILE A 284 -13.32 -3.66 -9.81
N ALA A 285 -12.79 -4.67 -10.49
CA ALA A 285 -12.81 -6.05 -10.03
C ALA A 285 -11.43 -6.67 -10.25
N SER A 286 -10.90 -7.35 -9.22
CA SER A 286 -9.63 -8.06 -9.30
C SER A 286 -9.73 -9.42 -8.61
N ASN A 287 -9.07 -10.43 -9.21
CA ASN A 287 -8.80 -11.73 -8.59
C ASN A 287 -7.29 -11.95 -8.60
N ARG A 288 -6.74 -12.45 -7.48
CA ARG A 288 -5.33 -12.75 -7.37
C ARG A 288 -5.12 -14.05 -6.62
N ASP A 289 -4.40 -14.96 -7.25
CA ASP A 289 -3.96 -16.22 -6.66
C ASP A 289 -2.47 -16.05 -6.29
N ILE A 290 -2.14 -16.13 -5.02
CA ILE A 290 -0.82 -15.85 -4.49
C ILE A 290 -0.32 -17.09 -3.76
N THR A 291 0.88 -17.57 -4.11
CA THR A 291 1.55 -18.66 -3.40
C THR A 291 2.81 -18.12 -2.75
N SER A 292 2.81 -18.01 -1.45
CA SER A 292 3.98 -17.71 -0.61
C SER A 292 4.49 -18.97 0.09
N PHE A 293 5.67 -18.88 0.69
CA PHE A 293 6.33 -20.02 1.32
C PHE A 293 6.49 -19.74 2.81
N ALA A 294 6.23 -20.78 3.63
CA ALA A 294 6.51 -20.74 5.04
C ALA A 294 7.96 -21.19 5.33
N PHE A 295 8.33 -21.24 6.60
CA PHE A 295 9.63 -21.74 7.01
C PHE A 295 9.75 -23.24 6.73
N TYR A 296 10.97 -23.69 6.37
CA TYR A 296 11.27 -25.10 6.18
C TYR A 296 11.03 -25.92 7.45
N ARG A 297 10.49 -27.11 7.28
CA ARG A 297 10.28 -28.13 8.32
C ARG A 297 11.23 -29.28 8.04
N SER A 298 12.21 -29.48 8.95
CA SER A 298 13.13 -30.61 8.82
C SER A 298 12.41 -31.95 9.05
N ARG A 299 13.04 -33.04 8.66
CA ARG A 299 12.55 -34.41 8.92
C ARG A 299 12.37 -34.74 10.42
N ASN A 300 12.92 -33.93 11.32
CA ASN A 300 12.82 -34.10 12.78
C ASN A 300 11.96 -33.01 13.44
N HIS A 301 11.22 -32.24 12.65
CA HIS A 301 10.42 -31.12 13.16
C HIS A 301 9.48 -31.57 14.29
N ASN A 302 9.49 -30.83 15.41
CA ASN A 302 8.67 -31.07 16.60
C ASN A 302 8.69 -32.55 17.11
N GLY A 303 9.80 -33.27 16.92
CA GLY A 303 9.95 -34.66 17.35
C GLY A 303 9.20 -35.68 16.49
N GLN A 304 8.62 -35.28 15.37
CA GLN A 304 7.79 -36.14 14.49
C GLN A 304 8.62 -36.99 13.52
N THR A 305 9.80 -37.42 13.93
CA THR A 305 10.79 -38.12 13.08
C THR A 305 10.22 -39.35 12.38
N ALA A 306 9.47 -40.21 13.12
CA ALA A 306 8.92 -41.44 12.54
C ALA A 306 7.82 -41.17 11.52
N LEU A 307 6.97 -40.19 11.78
CA LEU A 307 5.92 -39.76 10.85
C LEU A 307 6.51 -39.10 9.61
N LEU A 308 7.44 -38.15 9.81
CA LEU A 308 8.03 -37.41 8.69
C LEU A 308 8.94 -38.29 7.81
N ALA A 309 9.55 -39.34 8.37
CA ALA A 309 10.27 -40.33 7.56
C ALA A 309 9.38 -41.07 6.55
N GLN A 310 8.06 -41.13 6.81
CA GLN A 310 7.08 -41.79 5.90
C GLN A 310 6.56 -40.81 4.83
N VAL A 311 6.27 -39.52 5.21
CA VAL A 311 5.56 -38.58 4.35
C VAL A 311 6.46 -37.49 3.77
N TYR A 312 7.51 -37.07 4.50
CA TYR A 312 8.47 -36.03 4.11
C TYR A 312 9.90 -36.36 4.57
N PRO A 313 10.54 -37.40 4.00
CA PRO A 313 11.82 -37.92 4.46
C PRO A 313 12.96 -36.90 4.38
N ASP A 314 12.88 -35.94 3.47
CA ASP A 314 13.89 -34.87 3.29
C ASP A 314 13.48 -33.55 3.95
N GLY A 315 12.34 -33.55 4.69
CA GLY A 315 11.68 -32.33 5.14
C GLY A 315 10.87 -31.67 4.05
N TYR A 316 10.27 -30.51 4.34
CA TYR A 316 9.37 -29.81 3.40
C TYR A 316 9.27 -28.32 3.69
N VAL A 317 8.83 -27.56 2.70
CA VAL A 317 8.47 -26.15 2.84
C VAL A 317 6.96 -26.02 2.62
N PRO A 318 6.17 -25.74 3.65
CA PRO A 318 4.75 -25.49 3.46
C PRO A 318 4.52 -24.26 2.57
N GLN A 319 3.47 -24.30 1.77
CA GLN A 319 3.02 -23.21 0.91
C GLN A 319 1.77 -22.59 1.51
N ILE A 320 1.71 -21.26 1.54
CA ILE A 320 0.52 -20.50 1.92
C ILE A 320 -0.09 -19.93 0.64
N GLU A 321 -1.22 -20.49 0.25
CA GLU A 321 -1.96 -20.08 -0.93
C GLU A 321 -3.10 -19.15 -0.52
N GLN A 322 -3.22 -18.02 -1.20
CA GLN A 322 -4.24 -17.02 -0.97
C GLN A 322 -5.03 -16.77 -2.25
N TYR A 323 -6.34 -16.79 -2.15
CA TYR A 323 -7.25 -16.45 -3.22
C TYR A 323 -7.96 -15.15 -2.86
N SER A 324 -7.41 -14.03 -3.34
CA SER A 324 -7.92 -12.70 -3.08
C SER A 324 -8.94 -12.28 -4.14
N LYS A 325 -10.11 -11.83 -3.68
CA LYS A 325 -11.16 -11.25 -4.51
C LYS A 325 -11.41 -9.83 -4.04
N ASP A 326 -11.26 -8.88 -4.94
CA ASP A 326 -11.48 -7.46 -4.67
C ASP A 326 -12.50 -6.88 -5.63
N ARG A 327 -13.48 -6.13 -5.12
CA ARG A 327 -14.58 -5.53 -5.89
C ARG A 327 -14.88 -4.14 -5.36
N SER A 328 -15.08 -3.19 -6.25
CA SER A 328 -15.64 -1.90 -5.87
C SER A 328 -16.58 -1.36 -6.94
N LEU A 329 -17.55 -0.61 -6.47
CA LEU A 329 -18.50 0.12 -7.30
C LEU A 329 -18.75 1.47 -6.67
N VAL A 330 -18.57 2.52 -7.44
CA VAL A 330 -19.05 3.86 -7.12
C VAL A 330 -20.09 4.23 -8.17
N ALA A 331 -21.26 4.71 -7.76
CA ALA A 331 -22.28 5.22 -8.66
C ALA A 331 -22.87 6.49 -8.07
N GLY A 332 -23.06 7.51 -8.88
CA GLY A 332 -23.54 8.81 -8.40
C GLY A 332 -24.21 9.66 -9.46
N LEU A 333 -24.82 10.69 -8.95
CA LEU A 333 -25.39 11.80 -9.73
C LEU A 333 -24.70 13.08 -9.29
N LYS A 334 -24.29 13.89 -10.25
CA LYS A 334 -23.73 15.23 -10.02
C LYS A 334 -24.44 16.26 -10.88
N GLY A 335 -24.52 17.47 -10.38
CA GLY A 335 -25.19 18.53 -11.12
C GLY A 335 -24.80 19.92 -10.68
N ASN A 336 -25.29 20.91 -11.43
CA ASN A 336 -25.08 22.32 -11.14
C ASN A 336 -26.34 23.12 -11.39
N THR A 337 -26.39 24.34 -10.88
CA THR A 337 -27.44 25.32 -11.13
C THR A 337 -26.85 26.58 -11.75
N ALA A 338 -27.72 27.42 -12.35
CA ALA A 338 -27.32 28.71 -12.93
C ALA A 338 -26.63 29.66 -11.93
N GLY A 339 -26.85 29.47 -10.61
CA GLY A 339 -26.18 30.23 -9.53
C GLY A 339 -24.81 29.68 -9.09
N GLY A 340 -24.25 28.73 -9.85
CA GLY A 340 -22.94 28.13 -9.53
C GLY A 340 -22.96 27.08 -8.40
N PHE A 341 -24.13 26.81 -7.80
CA PHE A 341 -24.26 25.71 -6.84
C PHE A 341 -24.03 24.38 -7.54
N THR A 342 -23.09 23.57 -7.01
CA THR A 342 -22.84 22.22 -7.48
C THR A 342 -23.15 21.21 -6.40
N TRP A 343 -23.52 20.01 -6.81
CA TRP A 343 -23.81 18.91 -5.91
C TRP A 343 -23.38 17.56 -6.51
N ASP A 344 -22.97 16.65 -5.64
CA ASP A 344 -22.63 15.26 -5.97
C ASP A 344 -23.19 14.35 -4.88
N VAL A 345 -24.04 13.41 -5.27
CA VAL A 345 -24.58 12.37 -4.38
C VAL A 345 -24.17 11.02 -4.92
N SER A 346 -23.49 10.23 -4.10
CA SER A 346 -22.93 8.95 -4.54
C SER A 346 -23.08 7.85 -3.51
N TYR A 347 -23.16 6.62 -4.02
CA TYR A 347 -23.02 5.38 -3.27
C TYR A 347 -21.69 4.72 -3.63
N ASN A 348 -20.97 4.27 -2.63
CA ASN A 348 -19.68 3.58 -2.76
C ASN A 348 -19.76 2.23 -2.06
N TYR A 349 -19.53 1.16 -2.81
CA TYR A 349 -19.41 -0.21 -2.32
C TYR A 349 -17.98 -0.70 -2.50
N GLY A 350 -17.43 -1.32 -1.44
CA GLY A 350 -16.13 -1.98 -1.46
C GLY A 350 -16.20 -3.35 -0.80
N TYR A 351 -15.51 -4.31 -1.39
CA TYR A 351 -15.45 -5.69 -0.91
C TYR A 351 -14.07 -6.28 -1.18
N ASN A 352 -13.48 -6.87 -0.14
CA ASN A 352 -12.27 -7.68 -0.27
C ASN A 352 -12.43 -8.97 0.54
N LYS A 353 -12.11 -10.10 -0.08
CA LYS A 353 -12.08 -11.41 0.58
C LYS A 353 -10.79 -12.12 0.25
N VAL A 354 -10.16 -12.72 1.24
CA VAL A 354 -8.99 -13.58 1.08
C VAL A 354 -9.28 -14.93 1.70
N ASP A 355 -9.39 -15.96 0.85
CA ASP A 355 -9.47 -17.36 1.24
C ASP A 355 -8.04 -17.90 1.40
N PHE A 356 -7.73 -18.56 2.51
CA PHE A 356 -6.43 -19.15 2.82
C PHE A 356 -6.45 -20.65 2.65
N HIS A 357 -5.38 -21.17 2.06
CA HIS A 357 -5.08 -22.59 2.00
C HIS A 357 -3.61 -22.81 2.33
N THR A 358 -3.32 -23.91 3.00
CA THR A 358 -1.96 -24.40 3.18
C THR A 358 -1.77 -25.64 2.32
N ALA A 359 -0.73 -25.68 1.51
CA ALA A 359 -0.36 -26.81 0.66
C ALA A 359 1.06 -27.29 0.97
N ASN A 360 1.41 -28.50 0.46
CA ASN A 360 2.67 -29.17 0.80
C ASN A 360 2.91 -29.18 2.33
N SER A 361 1.90 -29.58 3.08
CA SER A 361 1.84 -29.45 4.53
C SER A 361 1.32 -30.74 5.16
N ILE A 362 1.19 -30.74 6.49
CA ILE A 362 0.69 -31.86 7.29
C ILE A 362 0.15 -31.32 8.63
N ASN A 363 -0.90 -31.93 9.15
CA ASN A 363 -1.28 -31.79 10.55
C ASN A 363 -0.77 -32.99 11.33
N TYR A 364 0.22 -32.80 12.18
CA TYR A 364 0.86 -33.89 12.92
C TYR A 364 -0.12 -34.66 13.83
N SER A 365 -1.18 -34.02 14.30
CA SER A 365 -2.19 -34.68 15.13
C SER A 365 -3.03 -35.70 14.38
N LEU A 366 -3.06 -35.66 13.05
CA LEU A 366 -3.75 -36.64 12.20
C LEU A 366 -2.84 -37.77 11.72
N GLY A 367 -1.56 -37.70 12.02
CA GLY A 367 -0.59 -38.73 11.63
C GLY A 367 -0.44 -38.86 10.11
N ALA A 368 -0.26 -40.10 9.62
CA ALA A 368 -0.07 -40.39 8.20
C ALA A 368 -1.35 -40.21 7.35
N ASP A 369 -2.51 -40.16 7.98
CA ASP A 369 -3.79 -39.89 7.31
C ASP A 369 -4.06 -38.39 7.10
N SER A 370 -3.12 -37.53 7.48
CA SER A 370 -3.25 -36.09 7.29
C SER A 370 -3.33 -35.73 5.81
N PRO A 371 -4.28 -34.85 5.40
CA PRO A 371 -4.18 -34.22 4.09
C PRO A 371 -2.86 -33.46 3.94
N SER A 372 -2.42 -33.25 2.70
CA SER A 372 -1.26 -32.39 2.38
C SER A 372 -1.66 -30.97 1.94
N ARG A 373 -2.97 -30.71 1.81
CA ARG A 373 -3.56 -29.42 1.47
C ARG A 373 -4.81 -29.20 2.33
N PHE A 374 -4.95 -28.00 2.87
CA PHE A 374 -6.00 -27.62 3.80
C PHE A 374 -6.66 -26.32 3.37
N TYR A 375 -7.95 -26.17 3.66
CA TYR A 375 -8.64 -24.90 3.68
C TYR A 375 -8.53 -24.31 5.08
N ASP A 376 -7.89 -23.16 5.22
CA ASP A 376 -7.54 -22.56 6.50
C ASP A 376 -8.54 -21.49 6.97
N GLY A 377 -9.55 -21.18 6.14
CA GLY A 377 -10.56 -20.17 6.42
C GLY A 377 -10.38 -18.91 5.61
N ALA A 378 -11.09 -17.85 5.97
CA ALA A 378 -11.11 -16.61 5.20
C ALA A 378 -11.19 -15.37 6.07
N LEU A 379 -10.65 -14.28 5.54
CA LEU A 379 -10.87 -12.91 6.01
C LEU A 379 -11.68 -12.15 4.95
N GLU A 380 -12.64 -11.35 5.41
CA GLU A 380 -13.54 -10.61 4.53
C GLU A 380 -13.77 -9.20 5.08
N TYR A 381 -13.73 -8.21 4.20
CA TYR A 381 -14.04 -6.82 4.51
C TYR A 381 -15.07 -6.29 3.52
N THR A 382 -16.07 -5.57 4.04
CA THR A 382 -17.08 -4.90 3.23
C THR A 382 -17.27 -3.47 3.72
N GLN A 383 -17.34 -2.53 2.78
CA GLN A 383 -17.63 -1.13 3.03
C GLN A 383 -18.83 -0.70 2.17
N ASN A 384 -19.75 0.02 2.79
CA ASN A 384 -20.82 0.74 2.11
C ASN A 384 -20.75 2.20 2.57
N ALA A 385 -20.76 3.16 1.65
CA ALA A 385 -20.80 4.57 2.01
C ALA A 385 -21.76 5.34 1.09
N VAL A 386 -22.47 6.30 1.65
CA VAL A 386 -23.24 7.29 0.93
C VAL A 386 -22.63 8.65 1.23
N ASN A 387 -22.30 9.39 0.18
CA ASN A 387 -21.74 10.74 0.28
C ASN A 387 -22.69 11.73 -0.40
N ALA A 388 -22.84 12.90 0.20
CA ALA A 388 -23.51 14.05 -0.38
C ALA A 388 -22.62 15.28 -0.21
N ASP A 389 -22.07 15.76 -1.31
CA ASP A 389 -21.10 16.85 -1.37
C ASP A 389 -21.71 18.04 -2.09
N PHE A 390 -21.59 19.24 -1.54
CA PHE A 390 -22.16 20.48 -2.07
C PHE A 390 -21.13 21.59 -2.11
N THR A 391 -21.19 22.43 -3.15
CA THR A 391 -20.31 23.60 -3.29
C THR A 391 -21.13 24.81 -3.77
N GLN A 392 -20.93 25.97 -3.14
CA GLN A 392 -21.61 27.21 -3.48
C GLN A 392 -20.57 28.35 -3.52
N PRO A 393 -20.39 29.02 -4.65
CA PRO A 393 -19.71 30.30 -4.69
C PRO A 393 -20.54 31.39 -3.99
N LEU A 394 -19.92 32.19 -3.14
CA LEU A 394 -20.53 33.27 -2.36
C LEU A 394 -19.88 34.60 -2.77
N GLU A 395 -20.69 35.53 -3.25
CA GLU A 395 -20.29 36.90 -3.63
C GLU A 395 -20.25 37.80 -2.40
N TRP A 396 -19.14 37.78 -1.66
CA TRP A 396 -18.97 38.59 -0.43
C TRP A 396 -18.30 39.93 -0.67
N GLY A 397 -18.18 40.37 -1.94
CA GLY A 397 -17.54 41.63 -2.29
C GLY A 397 -16.02 41.60 -2.21
N LEU A 398 -15.40 40.44 -2.17
CA LEU A 398 -13.98 40.22 -2.32
C LEU A 398 -13.57 40.23 -3.80
N ALA A 399 -12.27 40.20 -4.09
CA ALA A 399 -11.79 40.16 -5.48
C ALA A 399 -12.29 38.94 -6.25
N TYR A 400 -12.48 37.81 -5.54
CA TYR A 400 -12.99 36.57 -6.09
C TYR A 400 -14.10 36.00 -5.18
N PRO A 401 -15.01 35.15 -5.70
CA PRO A 401 -16.03 34.48 -4.89
C PRO A 401 -15.40 33.58 -3.82
N VAL A 402 -16.01 33.53 -2.64
CA VAL A 402 -15.66 32.57 -1.61
C VAL A 402 -16.35 31.25 -1.90
N THR A 403 -15.61 30.18 -2.02
CA THR A 403 -16.19 28.85 -2.19
C THR A 403 -16.58 28.26 -0.86
N LEU A 404 -17.89 28.15 -0.58
CA LEU A 404 -18.44 27.35 0.51
C LEU A 404 -18.57 25.91 0.05
N SER A 405 -17.96 24.98 0.74
CA SER A 405 -18.16 23.55 0.58
C SER A 405 -18.77 22.94 1.84
N PHE A 406 -19.72 22.02 1.71
CA PHE A 406 -20.29 21.29 2.84
C PHE A 406 -20.83 19.95 2.38
N GLY A 407 -20.99 19.02 3.31
CA GLY A 407 -21.51 17.71 2.95
C GLY A 407 -21.70 16.80 4.13
N ALA A 408 -22.21 15.60 3.82
CA ALA A 408 -22.45 14.54 4.78
C ALA A 408 -22.03 13.18 4.22
N GLU A 409 -21.61 12.30 5.10
CA GLU A 409 -21.25 10.91 4.81
C GLU A 409 -21.94 9.99 5.81
N TYR A 410 -22.48 8.88 5.32
CA TYR A 410 -22.80 7.69 6.12
C TYR A 410 -21.94 6.55 5.62
N ARG A 411 -21.24 5.85 6.50
CA ARG A 411 -20.41 4.69 6.15
C ARG A 411 -20.67 3.54 7.10
N GLN A 412 -20.81 2.34 6.53
CA GLN A 412 -20.85 1.09 7.26
C GLN A 412 -19.67 0.22 6.83
N GLU A 413 -19.00 -0.38 7.80
CA GLU A 413 -17.88 -1.30 7.61
C GLU A 413 -18.19 -2.62 8.30
N LYS A 414 -17.81 -3.73 7.65
CA LYS A 414 -17.92 -5.08 8.22
C LYS A 414 -16.62 -5.81 8.02
N TRP A 415 -16.20 -6.54 9.05
CA TRP A 415 -15.05 -7.42 8.97
C TRP A 415 -15.39 -8.77 9.55
N ASN A 416 -15.10 -9.84 8.80
CA ASN A 416 -15.42 -11.21 9.17
C ASN A 416 -14.16 -12.06 9.11
N GLN A 417 -14.02 -12.97 10.09
CA GLN A 417 -13.06 -14.05 10.08
C GLN A 417 -13.83 -15.37 10.14
N SER A 418 -13.68 -16.20 9.11
CA SER A 418 -14.37 -17.47 8.97
C SER A 418 -13.43 -18.64 9.23
N PRO A 419 -13.88 -19.72 9.91
CA PRO A 419 -13.04 -20.87 10.21
C PRO A 419 -12.68 -21.66 8.95
N GLY A 420 -11.54 -22.38 9.06
CA GLY A 420 -11.11 -23.37 8.10
C GLY A 420 -11.82 -24.70 8.25
N GLU A 421 -11.37 -25.71 7.50
CA GLU A 421 -11.84 -27.09 7.68
C GLU A 421 -11.25 -27.73 8.95
N PRO A 422 -11.93 -28.67 9.57
CA PRO A 422 -11.46 -29.28 10.82
C PRO A 422 -10.03 -29.83 10.76
N ALA A 423 -9.61 -30.41 9.64
CA ALA A 423 -8.27 -30.95 9.48
C ALA A 423 -7.18 -29.87 9.58
N SER A 424 -7.50 -28.59 9.29
CA SER A 424 -6.53 -27.48 9.31
C SER A 424 -6.21 -26.97 10.71
N TYR A 425 -7.10 -27.15 11.71
CA TYR A 425 -6.93 -26.58 13.05
C TYR A 425 -7.04 -27.57 14.20
N THR A 426 -7.53 -28.80 13.98
CA THR A 426 -7.72 -29.75 15.07
C THR A 426 -6.42 -30.35 15.60
N GLY A 427 -6.43 -30.70 16.88
CA GLY A 427 -5.35 -31.41 17.56
C GLY A 427 -4.45 -30.51 18.41
N THR A 428 -3.45 -31.13 19.03
CA THR A 428 -2.58 -30.50 20.03
C THR A 428 -1.25 -29.99 19.47
N THR A 429 -1.00 -30.21 18.18
CA THR A 429 0.28 -29.90 17.50
C THR A 429 0.20 -28.65 16.60
N GLY A 430 -0.77 -27.76 16.84
CA GLY A 430 -0.89 -26.49 16.14
C GLY A 430 -1.56 -26.53 14.78
N GLY A 431 -2.28 -27.61 14.43
CA GLY A 431 -2.99 -27.72 13.14
C GLY A 431 -2.07 -27.94 11.95
N ALA A 432 -2.48 -27.43 10.76
CA ALA A 432 -1.68 -27.48 9.53
C ALA A 432 -0.38 -26.69 9.70
N GLN A 433 0.73 -27.26 9.25
CA GLN A 433 2.05 -26.62 9.37
C GLN A 433 2.24 -25.57 8.28
N GLY A 434 2.71 -24.39 8.67
CA GLY A 434 2.85 -23.22 7.80
C GLY A 434 1.87 -22.12 8.20
N PHE A 435 0.59 -22.38 8.00
CA PHE A 435 -0.49 -21.53 8.50
C PHE A 435 -1.60 -22.44 9.06
N ALA A 436 -1.79 -22.40 10.37
CA ALA A 436 -2.87 -23.15 11.01
C ALA A 436 -4.23 -22.53 10.67
N GLY A 437 -5.20 -23.35 10.31
CA GLY A 437 -6.54 -22.86 9.99
C GLY A 437 -7.19 -22.14 11.16
N PHE A 438 -8.01 -21.14 10.89
CA PHE A 438 -8.83 -20.49 11.90
C PHE A 438 -9.81 -21.51 12.50
N ALA A 439 -9.79 -21.67 13.81
CA ALA A 439 -10.73 -22.53 14.50
C ALA A 439 -12.11 -21.86 14.61
N PRO A 440 -13.21 -22.60 14.81
CA PRO A 440 -14.53 -22.02 15.05
C PRO A 440 -14.58 -21.00 16.19
N LEU A 441 -13.73 -21.16 17.20
CA LEU A 441 -13.60 -20.21 18.32
C LEU A 441 -12.99 -18.86 17.87
N ASN A 442 -12.29 -18.83 16.74
CA ASN A 442 -11.72 -17.62 16.15
C ASN A 442 -12.69 -16.93 15.18
N ALA A 443 -13.89 -17.51 14.94
CA ALA A 443 -14.88 -16.90 14.06
C ALA A 443 -15.37 -15.57 14.63
N VAL A 444 -15.36 -14.55 13.80
CA VAL A 444 -15.76 -13.19 14.16
C VAL A 444 -16.63 -12.61 13.06
N HIS A 445 -17.70 -11.93 13.48
CA HIS A 445 -18.52 -11.05 12.66
C HIS A 445 -18.55 -9.70 13.37
N SER A 446 -17.91 -8.71 12.82
CA SER A 446 -17.83 -7.38 13.42
C SER A 446 -18.27 -6.33 12.41
N ASP A 447 -19.08 -5.38 12.87
CA ASP A 447 -19.50 -4.24 12.06
C ASP A 447 -19.45 -2.94 12.86
N ARG A 448 -19.35 -1.83 12.15
CA ARG A 448 -19.54 -0.48 12.67
C ARG A 448 -20.13 0.42 11.62
N HIS A 449 -20.69 1.52 12.07
CA HIS A 449 -21.11 2.62 11.20
C HIS A 449 -20.63 3.96 11.77
N ASN A 450 -20.50 4.93 10.88
CA ASN A 450 -20.25 6.31 11.25
C ASN A 450 -21.11 7.26 10.43
N TYR A 451 -21.40 8.41 11.03
CA TYR A 451 -21.99 9.58 10.40
C TYR A 451 -20.96 10.70 10.43
N ALA A 452 -20.85 11.43 9.34
CA ALA A 452 -19.99 12.59 9.28
C ALA A 452 -20.67 13.77 8.62
N VAL A 453 -20.33 14.97 9.08
CA VAL A 453 -20.68 16.23 8.44
C VAL A 453 -19.44 17.12 8.38
N TYR A 454 -19.31 17.87 7.31
CA TYR A 454 -18.22 18.82 7.15
C TYR A 454 -18.67 20.13 6.51
N ALA A 455 -17.90 21.19 6.77
CA ALA A 455 -18.03 22.45 6.08
C ALA A 455 -16.67 23.11 5.93
N GLY A 456 -16.47 23.84 4.83
CA GLY A 456 -15.23 24.54 4.51
C GLY A 456 -15.48 25.80 3.71
N LEU A 457 -14.60 26.76 3.88
CA LEU A 457 -14.51 27.99 3.09
C LEU A 457 -13.13 28.05 2.45
N GLU A 458 -13.07 28.32 1.16
CA GLU A 458 -11.83 28.55 0.42
C GLU A 458 -11.98 29.80 -0.44
N ALA A 459 -11.00 30.71 -0.38
CA ALA A 459 -11.08 31.98 -1.07
C ALA A 459 -9.71 32.47 -1.55
N ASP A 460 -9.69 33.07 -2.73
CA ASP A 460 -8.64 33.96 -3.15
C ASP A 460 -9.02 35.38 -2.68
N LEU A 461 -8.45 35.77 -1.53
CA LEU A 461 -8.76 37.04 -0.87
C LEU A 461 -8.20 38.23 -1.63
N THR A 462 -7.14 37.99 -2.37
CA THR A 462 -6.53 38.93 -3.33
C THR A 462 -5.85 38.11 -4.44
N ASP A 463 -5.37 38.75 -5.52
CA ASP A 463 -4.57 38.11 -6.57
C ASP A 463 -3.32 37.36 -6.05
N LYS A 464 -2.88 37.69 -4.84
CA LYS A 464 -1.66 37.12 -4.24
C LYS A 464 -1.89 36.25 -3.03
N PHE A 465 -3.05 36.35 -2.41
CA PHE A 465 -3.30 35.68 -1.13
C PHE A 465 -4.56 34.86 -1.17
N SER A 466 -4.42 33.57 -0.97
CA SER A 466 -5.51 32.62 -0.81
C SER A 466 -5.48 31.96 0.58
N ALA A 467 -6.66 31.63 1.11
CA ALA A 467 -6.80 30.95 2.39
C ALA A 467 -7.96 29.97 2.37
N GLY A 468 -7.86 28.94 3.20
CA GLY A 468 -8.89 27.92 3.36
C GLY A 468 -9.05 27.50 4.82
N LEU A 469 -10.30 27.25 5.23
CA LEU A 469 -10.67 26.72 6.55
C LEU A 469 -11.68 25.60 6.35
N THR A 470 -11.44 24.44 6.94
CA THR A 470 -12.36 23.28 6.87
C THR A 470 -12.48 22.64 8.24
N GLY A 471 -13.69 22.25 8.61
CA GLY A 471 -14.00 21.49 9.81
C GLY A 471 -14.88 20.29 9.48
N ARG A 472 -14.65 19.18 10.19
CA ARG A 472 -15.42 17.94 10.06
C ARG A 472 -15.68 17.31 11.43
N TYR A 473 -16.89 16.83 11.62
CA TYR A 473 -17.31 16.05 12.78
C TYR A 473 -17.71 14.65 12.31
N GLU A 474 -17.26 13.64 13.01
CA GLU A 474 -17.62 12.24 12.77
C GLU A 474 -18.01 11.57 14.09
N ASP A 475 -19.02 10.70 14.03
CA ASP A 475 -19.48 9.89 15.16
C ASP A 475 -19.54 8.42 14.77
N TYR A 476 -18.79 7.60 15.50
CA TYR A 476 -18.62 6.17 15.25
C TYR A 476 -19.31 5.34 16.33
N SER A 477 -19.95 4.26 15.92
CA SER A 477 -20.72 3.38 16.80
C SER A 477 -19.89 2.63 17.83
N ASP A 478 -18.56 2.49 17.64
CA ASP A 478 -17.66 1.67 18.46
C ASP A 478 -16.75 2.48 19.41
N PHE A 479 -16.32 3.69 19.04
CA PHE A 479 -15.39 4.48 19.85
C PHE A 479 -15.79 5.96 20.05
N GLY A 480 -16.98 6.37 19.58
CA GLY A 480 -17.54 7.71 19.78
C GLY A 480 -17.06 8.73 18.75
N SER A 481 -17.21 10.01 19.10
CA SER A 481 -17.05 11.11 18.15
C SER A 481 -15.63 11.67 18.11
N LYS A 482 -15.28 12.24 16.94
CA LYS A 482 -14.04 12.97 16.67
C LYS A 482 -14.32 14.19 15.80
N THR A 483 -13.53 15.24 16.03
CA THR A 483 -13.57 16.47 15.23
C THR A 483 -12.18 16.68 14.63
N SER A 484 -12.13 17.08 13.37
CA SER A 484 -10.90 17.46 12.67
C SER A 484 -11.07 18.82 12.00
N GLY A 485 -9.98 19.58 11.91
CA GLY A 485 -9.96 20.91 11.32
C GLY A 485 -8.70 21.14 10.50
N LYS A 486 -8.79 22.00 9.50
CA LYS A 486 -7.64 22.41 8.67
C LYS A 486 -7.73 23.89 8.38
N LEU A 487 -6.60 24.57 8.57
CA LEU A 487 -6.35 25.93 8.12
C LEU A 487 -5.20 25.88 7.11
N SER A 488 -5.39 26.49 5.95
CA SER A 488 -4.38 26.59 4.90
C SER A 488 -4.30 28.01 4.36
N ALA A 489 -3.12 28.41 3.91
CA ALA A 489 -2.90 29.70 3.29
C ALA A 489 -1.77 29.63 2.27
N ARG A 490 -1.83 30.48 1.24
CA ARG A 490 -0.78 30.67 0.24
C ARG A 490 -0.64 32.16 -0.07
N TYR A 491 0.62 32.62 -0.15
CA TYR A 491 0.95 33.98 -0.55
C TYR A 491 1.95 33.98 -1.71
N ALA A 492 1.56 34.55 -2.84
CA ALA A 492 2.41 34.74 -4.02
C ALA A 492 3.14 36.08 -3.91
N PHE A 493 4.44 36.07 -3.61
CA PHE A 493 5.26 37.29 -3.61
C PHE A 493 5.40 37.86 -5.03
N THR A 494 5.56 36.93 -5.97
CA THR A 494 5.60 37.18 -7.43
C THR A 494 4.96 35.97 -8.14
N ASP A 495 4.75 36.06 -9.46
CA ASP A 495 4.28 34.90 -10.25
C ASP A 495 5.25 33.71 -10.22
N LYS A 496 6.49 33.92 -9.76
CA LYS A 496 7.56 32.90 -9.70
C LYS A 496 7.90 32.42 -8.30
N VAL A 497 7.37 33.06 -7.26
CA VAL A 497 7.72 32.75 -5.86
C VAL A 497 6.47 32.81 -5.01
N ALA A 498 6.10 31.68 -4.41
CA ALA A 498 5.00 31.62 -3.47
C ALA A 498 5.37 30.82 -2.21
N LEU A 499 4.80 31.23 -1.07
CA LEU A 499 4.86 30.52 0.20
C LEU A 499 3.48 29.96 0.50
N ARG A 500 3.43 28.72 0.99
CA ARG A 500 2.20 28.07 1.45
C ARG A 500 2.40 27.46 2.84
N GLY A 501 1.33 27.33 3.60
CA GLY A 501 1.41 26.69 4.90
C GLY A 501 0.07 26.18 5.38
N THR A 502 0.11 25.11 6.16
CA THR A 502 -1.09 24.47 6.72
C THR A 502 -0.91 24.07 8.16
N VAL A 503 -2.02 24.08 8.90
CA VAL A 503 -2.16 23.41 10.19
C VAL A 503 -3.41 22.54 10.11
N ALA A 504 -3.28 21.26 10.38
CA ALA A 504 -4.39 20.33 10.29
C ALA A 504 -4.41 19.36 11.48
N SER A 505 -5.57 19.16 12.09
CA SER A 505 -5.83 18.04 12.99
C SER A 505 -6.50 16.91 12.25
N GLY A 506 -6.19 15.68 12.65
CA GLY A 506 -6.75 14.49 12.04
C GLY A 506 -6.90 13.35 13.04
N PHE A 507 -7.47 12.26 12.59
CA PHE A 507 -7.56 11.05 13.41
C PHE A 507 -7.63 9.81 12.52
N ARG A 508 -7.38 8.64 13.13
CA ARG A 508 -7.59 7.33 12.53
C ARG A 508 -8.37 6.44 13.49
N ALA A 509 -9.44 5.85 12.98
CA ALA A 509 -10.21 4.85 13.70
C ALA A 509 -9.39 3.55 13.86
N PRO A 510 -9.46 2.83 15.01
CA PRO A 510 -8.96 1.47 15.09
C PRO A 510 -9.65 0.63 14.02
N SER A 511 -8.92 -0.12 13.17
CA SER A 511 -9.59 -0.99 12.21
C SER A 511 -10.32 -2.13 12.92
N LEU A 512 -11.41 -2.64 12.32
CA LEU A 512 -12.11 -3.81 12.87
C LEU A 512 -11.18 -5.03 12.97
N ALA A 513 -10.25 -5.18 12.01
CA ALA A 513 -9.23 -6.21 12.06
C ALA A 513 -8.27 -6.05 13.26
N GLN A 514 -7.81 -4.83 13.58
CA GLN A 514 -6.96 -4.58 14.75
C GLN A 514 -7.67 -4.92 16.07
N GLN A 515 -8.98 -4.73 16.12
CA GLN A 515 -9.78 -5.02 17.31
C GLN A 515 -10.07 -6.52 17.48
N GLN A 516 -10.23 -7.26 16.38
CA GLN A 516 -10.90 -8.56 16.37
C GLN A 516 -10.04 -9.73 15.87
N TYR A 517 -8.93 -9.48 15.15
CA TYR A 517 -8.13 -10.55 14.55
C TYR A 517 -7.57 -11.50 15.61
N GLN A 518 -7.77 -12.81 15.39
CA GLN A 518 -7.21 -13.88 16.21
C GLN A 518 -6.66 -15.01 15.36
N ALA A 519 -5.35 -15.28 15.51
CA ALA A 519 -4.70 -16.40 14.84
C ALA A 519 -3.46 -16.85 15.61
N VAL A 520 -3.03 -18.08 15.35
CA VAL A 520 -1.70 -18.56 15.73
C VAL A 520 -0.87 -18.69 14.46
N THR A 521 0.29 -18.06 14.43
CA THR A 521 1.18 -18.04 13.28
C THR A 521 2.58 -18.46 13.69
N SER A 522 3.30 -19.10 12.75
CA SER A 522 4.68 -19.49 12.97
C SER A 522 5.63 -18.30 12.83
N SER A 523 6.59 -18.16 13.74
CA SER A 523 7.58 -17.08 13.73
C SER A 523 8.96 -17.58 14.10
N TYR A 524 10.01 -17.03 13.47
CA TYR A 524 11.37 -17.15 13.96
C TYR A 524 11.76 -15.91 14.77
N ILE A 525 12.12 -16.10 16.03
CA ILE A 525 12.52 -15.05 16.94
C ILE A 525 13.90 -15.40 17.50
N ASN A 526 14.89 -14.57 17.21
CA ASN A 526 16.28 -14.79 17.66
C ASN A 526 16.81 -16.21 17.32
N GLY A 527 16.51 -16.69 16.11
CA GLY A 527 16.95 -18.00 15.63
C GLY A 527 16.16 -19.19 16.19
N SER A 528 15.11 -18.96 16.95
CA SER A 528 14.23 -20.01 17.49
C SER A 528 12.83 -19.90 16.87
N PHE A 529 12.18 -21.05 16.72
CA PHE A 529 10.83 -21.15 16.18
C PHE A 529 9.80 -21.00 17.29
N PHE A 530 8.76 -20.21 17.03
CA PHE A 530 7.65 -19.95 17.95
C PHE A 530 6.32 -20.06 17.24
N GLU A 531 5.31 -20.59 17.96
CA GLU A 531 3.90 -20.46 17.62
C GLU A 531 3.34 -19.23 18.34
N SER A 532 3.21 -18.14 17.57
CA SER A 532 2.84 -16.83 18.08
C SER A 532 1.35 -16.58 17.94
N GLY A 533 0.63 -16.50 19.07
CA GLY A 533 -0.79 -16.15 19.12
C GLY A 533 -0.98 -14.62 19.05
N THR A 534 -1.79 -14.16 18.10
CA THR A 534 -2.32 -12.79 18.09
C THR A 534 -3.74 -12.86 18.66
N PHE A 535 -4.03 -12.05 19.69
CA PHE A 535 -5.30 -12.10 20.40
C PHE A 535 -6.03 -10.76 20.36
N PRO A 536 -7.37 -10.76 20.18
CA PRO A 536 -8.19 -9.55 20.28
C PRO A 536 -8.04 -8.88 21.63
N VAL A 537 -8.14 -7.55 21.67
CA VAL A 537 -7.99 -6.75 22.89
C VAL A 537 -9.01 -7.09 23.98
N ASN A 538 -10.19 -7.60 23.60
CA ASN A 538 -11.27 -8.03 24.50
C ASN A 538 -11.16 -9.50 24.95
N SER A 539 -10.17 -10.25 24.45
CA SER A 539 -9.96 -11.63 24.88
C SER A 539 -9.43 -11.73 26.30
N ALA A 540 -9.76 -12.82 27.00
CA ALA A 540 -9.26 -13.08 28.35
C ALA A 540 -7.73 -13.12 28.43
N VAL A 541 -7.08 -13.61 27.37
CA VAL A 541 -5.61 -13.65 27.26
C VAL A 541 -5.03 -12.24 27.20
N ALA A 542 -5.50 -11.41 26.26
CA ALA A 542 -4.97 -10.07 26.07
C ALA A 542 -5.23 -9.18 27.30
N GLN A 543 -6.45 -9.24 27.88
CA GLN A 543 -6.79 -8.49 29.09
C GLN A 543 -5.94 -8.91 30.30
N ALA A 544 -5.67 -10.22 30.47
CA ALA A 544 -4.81 -10.72 31.53
C ALA A 544 -3.35 -10.22 31.40
N LEU A 545 -2.96 -9.79 30.21
CA LEU A 545 -1.63 -9.21 29.92
C LEU A 545 -1.67 -7.68 29.79
N GLY A 546 -2.80 -7.04 30.04
CA GLY A 546 -2.92 -5.58 30.12
C GLY A 546 -3.48 -4.89 28.89
N ALA A 547 -4.11 -5.64 27.95
CA ALA A 547 -4.85 -5.03 26.87
C ALA A 547 -6.06 -4.24 27.37
N ALA A 548 -6.33 -3.12 26.71
CA ALA A 548 -7.50 -2.27 26.93
C ALA A 548 -8.21 -2.02 25.58
N PRO A 549 -9.50 -1.61 25.58
CA PRO A 549 -10.18 -1.21 24.37
C PRO A 549 -9.39 -0.15 23.61
N LEU A 550 -9.28 -0.31 22.30
CA LEU A 550 -8.54 0.63 21.46
C LEU A 550 -9.28 1.96 21.34
N LYS A 551 -8.51 3.05 21.42
CA LYS A 551 -8.95 4.40 21.12
C LYS A 551 -8.52 4.80 19.71
N ALA A 552 -9.19 5.79 19.13
CA ALA A 552 -8.73 6.40 17.89
C ALA A 552 -7.38 7.10 18.09
N GLU A 553 -6.45 6.94 17.16
CA GLU A 553 -5.26 7.79 17.05
C GLU A 553 -5.70 9.21 16.72
N THR A 554 -5.04 10.21 17.28
CA THR A 554 -5.25 11.61 16.93
C THR A 554 -3.96 12.24 16.42
N SER A 555 -4.06 13.19 15.51
CA SER A 555 -2.88 13.81 14.92
C SER A 555 -3.00 15.33 14.85
N LEU A 556 -1.84 15.99 14.94
CA LEU A 556 -1.67 17.41 14.63
C LEU A 556 -0.49 17.55 13.67
N SER A 557 -0.75 18.16 12.50
CA SER A 557 0.24 18.35 11.45
C SER A 557 0.43 19.83 11.13
N TYR A 558 1.69 20.18 10.84
CA TYR A 558 2.11 21.49 10.36
C TYR A 558 2.89 21.30 9.08
N SER A 559 2.65 22.12 8.06
CA SER A 559 3.48 22.19 6.88
C SER A 559 3.78 23.63 6.46
N LEU A 560 4.98 23.84 5.92
CA LEU A 560 5.42 25.10 5.34
C LEU A 560 6.16 24.81 4.03
N GLY A 561 5.70 25.37 2.93
CA GLY A 561 6.21 25.08 1.61
C GLY A 561 6.56 26.33 0.81
N LEU A 562 7.64 26.25 0.04
CA LEU A 562 8.07 27.25 -0.91
C LEU A 562 7.91 26.70 -2.33
N VAL A 563 7.25 27.47 -3.20
CA VAL A 563 7.07 27.15 -4.62
C VAL A 563 7.85 28.18 -5.45
N LEU A 564 8.75 27.70 -6.30
CA LEU A 564 9.67 28.52 -7.09
C LEU A 564 9.61 28.15 -8.57
N GLN A 565 9.62 29.17 -9.43
CA GLN A 565 9.83 29.06 -10.88
C GLN A 565 10.97 29.99 -11.28
N PRO A 566 12.25 29.68 -10.97
CA PRO A 566 13.38 30.60 -11.18
C PRO A 566 13.54 31.00 -12.63
N VAL A 567 13.38 30.05 -13.54
CA VAL A 567 13.39 30.23 -14.99
C VAL A 567 12.21 29.48 -15.61
N GLU A 568 11.88 29.79 -16.84
CA GLU A 568 10.83 29.11 -17.61
C GLU A 568 11.05 27.57 -17.61
N ARG A 569 10.01 26.81 -17.34
CA ARG A 569 10.01 25.32 -17.31
C ARG A 569 10.88 24.66 -16.21
N LEU A 570 11.47 25.44 -15.31
CA LEU A 570 12.13 24.92 -14.11
C LEU A 570 11.25 25.22 -12.91
N TYR A 571 10.76 24.18 -12.27
CA TYR A 571 9.91 24.26 -11.10
C TYR A 571 10.60 23.58 -9.92
N LEU A 572 10.50 24.21 -8.75
CA LEU A 572 11.08 23.70 -7.52
C LEU A 572 10.10 23.92 -6.37
N THR A 573 9.82 22.86 -5.62
CA THR A 573 9.09 22.95 -4.36
C THR A 573 9.96 22.46 -3.21
N VAL A 574 9.86 23.13 -2.06
CA VAL A 574 10.49 22.73 -0.81
C VAL A 574 9.45 22.78 0.27
N ASP A 575 9.06 21.62 0.83
CA ASP A 575 8.00 21.49 1.81
C ASP A 575 8.55 20.86 3.09
N ALA A 576 8.61 21.62 4.18
CA ALA A 576 8.96 21.14 5.51
C ALA A 576 7.68 20.78 6.28
N TYR A 577 7.73 19.73 7.11
CA TYR A 577 6.56 19.26 7.84
C TYR A 577 6.89 18.69 9.23
N GLN A 578 5.90 18.73 10.11
CA GLN A 578 5.88 17.99 11.37
C GLN A 578 4.50 17.38 11.56
N ILE A 579 4.45 16.09 11.93
CA ILE A 579 3.24 15.34 12.21
C ILE A 579 3.40 14.71 13.59
N GLU A 580 2.52 15.06 14.51
CA GLU A 580 2.41 14.44 15.84
C GLU A 580 1.23 13.49 15.83
N ILE A 581 1.40 12.29 16.37
CA ILE A 581 0.34 11.28 16.48
C ILE A 581 0.32 10.79 17.92
N ASP A 582 -0.79 11.03 18.60
CA ASP A 582 -1.04 10.56 19.95
C ASP A 582 -1.87 9.27 19.93
N ASP A 583 -1.74 8.46 20.98
CA ASP A 583 -2.45 7.18 21.14
C ASP A 583 -2.23 6.21 19.93
N ARG A 584 -1.02 6.16 19.36
CA ARG A 584 -0.72 5.33 18.18
C ARG A 584 -0.98 3.85 18.44
N ILE A 585 -1.75 3.21 17.55
CA ILE A 585 -2.12 1.80 17.66
C ILE A 585 -1.02 0.93 17.08
N LEU A 586 -0.42 0.09 17.92
CA LEU A 586 0.68 -0.80 17.57
C LEU A 586 0.36 -2.22 18.01
N LEU A 587 0.87 -3.20 17.27
CA LEU A 587 0.89 -4.60 17.69
C LEU A 587 2.09 -4.79 18.64
N SER A 588 1.86 -5.36 19.81
CA SER A 588 2.91 -5.55 20.81
C SER A 588 4.07 -6.39 20.29
N SER A 589 5.24 -6.27 20.92
CA SER A 589 6.32 -7.25 20.78
C SER A 589 5.83 -8.65 21.14
N ASN A 590 6.56 -9.65 20.72
CA ASN A 590 6.29 -11.04 21.10
C ASN A 590 6.60 -11.27 22.58
N LEU A 591 5.56 -11.51 23.39
CA LEU A 591 5.66 -11.79 24.81
C LEU A 591 5.75 -13.30 25.02
N ASN A 592 6.85 -13.81 25.59
CA ASN A 592 7.16 -15.22 25.65
C ASN A 592 8.03 -15.66 26.86
N ASP A 593 8.12 -14.80 27.90
CA ASP A 593 8.81 -15.20 29.12
C ASP A 593 8.02 -16.26 29.93
N ALA A 594 8.66 -16.85 30.94
CA ALA A 594 8.09 -17.93 31.72
C ALA A 594 6.79 -17.53 32.42
N ALA A 595 6.64 -16.26 32.85
CA ALA A 595 5.45 -15.75 33.50
C ALA A 595 4.27 -15.67 32.52
N VAL A 596 4.52 -15.14 31.33
CA VAL A 596 3.52 -15.08 30.25
C VAL A 596 3.10 -16.48 29.81
N LEU A 597 4.04 -17.39 29.56
CA LEU A 597 3.74 -18.78 29.18
C LEU A 597 3.00 -19.53 30.30
N GLY A 598 3.34 -19.26 31.57
CA GLY A 598 2.58 -19.77 32.72
C GLY A 598 1.12 -19.31 32.71
N LYS A 599 0.87 -18.03 32.41
CA LYS A 599 -0.46 -17.46 32.31
C LYS A 599 -1.25 -18.03 31.15
N LEU A 600 -0.61 -18.21 29.96
CA LEU A 600 -1.25 -18.85 28.79
C LEU A 600 -1.72 -20.26 29.11
N ARG A 601 -0.89 -21.09 29.78
CA ARG A 601 -1.28 -22.46 30.17
C ARG A 601 -2.44 -22.46 31.13
N GLN A 602 -2.50 -21.53 32.11
CA GLN A 602 -3.64 -21.37 33.01
C GLN A 602 -4.94 -21.05 32.28
N LEU A 603 -4.85 -20.35 31.13
CA LEU A 603 -5.97 -19.96 30.28
C LEU A 603 -6.28 -21.00 29.18
N GLY A 604 -5.61 -22.17 29.18
CA GLY A 604 -5.86 -23.26 28.24
C GLY A 604 -5.08 -23.23 26.93
N TYR A 605 -4.14 -22.30 26.76
CA TYR A 605 -3.33 -22.14 25.53
C TYR A 605 -1.95 -22.76 25.70
N SER A 606 -1.85 -24.09 25.77
CA SER A 606 -0.58 -24.80 25.98
C SER A 606 0.28 -24.93 24.74
N ASN A 607 -0.28 -24.81 23.55
CA ASN A 607 0.40 -24.89 22.25
C ASN A 607 0.95 -23.53 21.77
N VAL A 608 0.56 -22.42 22.42
CA VAL A 608 1.06 -21.08 22.09
C VAL A 608 2.34 -20.80 22.88
N THR A 609 3.42 -20.46 22.20
CA THR A 609 4.73 -20.22 22.79
C THR A 609 5.16 -18.75 22.76
N SER A 610 4.32 -17.89 22.24
CA SER A 610 4.46 -16.42 22.25
C SER A 610 3.08 -15.79 22.07
N VAL A 611 2.87 -14.59 22.63
CA VAL A 611 1.61 -13.86 22.52
C VAL A 611 1.85 -12.40 22.16
N ARG A 612 0.90 -11.83 21.42
CA ARG A 612 0.87 -10.42 21.04
C ARG A 612 -0.59 -9.92 20.95
N TYR A 613 -0.78 -8.63 21.12
CA TYR A 613 -2.08 -7.95 21.03
C TYR A 613 -1.90 -6.48 20.64
N PHE A 614 -2.95 -5.85 20.13
CA PHE A 614 -2.94 -4.43 19.80
C PHE A 614 -3.15 -3.55 21.01
N SER A 615 -2.50 -2.38 21.03
CA SER A 615 -2.71 -1.38 22.08
C SER A 615 -2.37 0.02 21.56
N ASN A 616 -2.93 1.07 22.18
CA ASN A 616 -2.46 2.43 22.01
C ASN A 616 -1.14 2.57 22.81
N ALA A 617 -0.02 2.30 22.17
CA ALA A 617 1.24 2.00 22.85
C ALA A 617 2.23 3.17 22.87
N ALA A 618 2.07 4.16 21.99
CA ALA A 618 3.04 5.25 21.87
C ALA A 618 2.43 6.52 21.29
N ASP A 619 3.03 7.66 21.65
CA ASP A 619 2.92 8.91 20.91
C ASP A 619 4.19 9.11 20.09
N THR A 620 4.04 9.63 18.89
CA THR A 620 5.16 9.79 17.96
C THR A 620 5.17 11.17 17.31
N ARG A 621 6.37 11.64 16.96
CA ARG A 621 6.58 12.86 16.18
C ARG A 621 7.43 12.54 14.96
N THR A 622 6.87 12.83 13.78
CA THR A 622 7.56 12.70 12.50
C THR A 622 7.86 14.08 11.95
N ARG A 623 9.12 14.35 11.59
CA ARG A 623 9.60 15.59 10.98
C ARG A 623 10.32 15.30 9.70
N GLY A 624 10.17 16.18 8.73
CA GLY A 624 10.86 15.97 7.47
C GLY A 624 10.82 17.17 6.54
N VAL A 625 11.47 16.96 5.39
CA VAL A 625 11.47 17.90 4.27
C VAL A 625 11.39 17.12 2.96
N ASP A 626 10.55 17.59 2.05
CA ASP A 626 10.45 17.11 0.68
C ASP A 626 10.89 18.22 -0.27
N VAL A 627 11.80 17.91 -1.19
CA VAL A 627 12.26 18.81 -2.25
C VAL A 627 11.98 18.13 -3.58
N VAL A 628 11.26 18.79 -4.47
CA VAL A 628 10.97 18.28 -5.83
C VAL A 628 11.31 19.37 -6.84
N GLY A 629 12.21 19.04 -7.77
CA GLY A 629 12.58 19.90 -8.88
C GLY A 629 12.36 19.20 -10.22
N THR A 630 11.70 19.87 -11.16
CA THR A 630 11.49 19.38 -12.52
C THR A 630 11.96 20.44 -13.52
N TYR A 631 12.67 20.01 -14.54
CA TYR A 631 13.16 20.91 -15.59
C TYR A 631 13.00 20.28 -16.98
N SER A 632 12.23 20.92 -17.84
CA SER A 632 12.04 20.50 -19.22
C SER A 632 12.86 21.38 -20.14
N ILE A 633 13.88 20.81 -20.80
CA ILE A 633 14.83 21.50 -21.66
C ILE A 633 14.49 21.21 -23.12
N PRO A 634 13.94 22.18 -23.87
CA PRO A 634 13.72 22.01 -25.29
C PRO A 634 15.06 22.06 -26.03
N LEU A 635 15.31 21.08 -26.86
CA LEU A 635 16.43 21.00 -27.79
C LEU A 635 15.88 21.03 -29.22
N ALA A 636 16.68 21.39 -30.24
CA ALA A 636 16.20 21.67 -31.59
C ALA A 636 15.17 20.67 -32.17
N ALA A 637 15.31 19.37 -31.92
CA ALA A 637 14.41 18.33 -32.41
C ALA A 637 14.04 17.32 -31.31
N SER A 638 14.22 17.66 -30.03
CA SER A 638 14.04 16.77 -28.92
C SER A 638 13.76 17.54 -27.62
N THR A 639 13.34 16.84 -26.57
CA THR A 639 13.16 17.42 -25.24
C THR A 639 13.86 16.55 -24.22
N LEU A 640 14.56 17.17 -23.28
CA LEU A 640 15.16 16.49 -22.14
C LEU A 640 14.40 16.90 -20.87
N ASP A 641 13.65 15.98 -20.31
CA ASP A 641 12.93 16.16 -19.05
C ASP A 641 13.77 15.61 -17.90
N LEU A 642 14.08 16.45 -16.93
CA LEU A 642 14.86 16.11 -15.75
C LEU A 642 14.01 16.26 -14.49
N THR A 643 14.16 15.31 -13.56
CA THR A 643 13.55 15.38 -12.23
C THR A 643 14.59 15.07 -11.17
N ALA A 644 14.66 15.92 -10.15
CA ALA A 644 15.44 15.66 -8.94
C ALA A 644 14.51 15.77 -7.74
N SER A 645 14.37 14.70 -6.97
CA SER A 645 13.46 14.66 -5.84
C SER A 645 14.17 14.09 -4.60
N TYR A 646 14.14 14.83 -3.50
CA TYR A 646 14.74 14.43 -2.22
C TYR A 646 13.69 14.45 -1.13
N GLY A 647 13.63 13.39 -0.34
CA GLY A 647 12.79 13.29 0.84
C GLY A 647 13.63 12.92 2.07
N TYR A 648 13.41 13.63 3.16
CA TYR A 648 13.94 13.29 4.48
C TYR A 648 12.78 13.18 5.44
N SER A 649 12.74 12.09 6.22
CA SER A 649 11.72 11.84 7.24
C SER A 649 12.33 11.13 8.43
N LYS A 650 12.07 11.64 9.64
CA LYS A 650 12.49 11.04 10.90
C LYS A 650 11.32 10.99 11.86
N THR A 651 11.04 9.79 12.39
CA THR A 651 10.07 9.57 13.46
C THR A 651 10.80 9.35 14.78
N ASP A 652 10.36 10.04 15.82
CA ASP A 652 10.79 9.87 17.20
C ASP A 652 9.58 9.47 18.05
N ILE A 653 9.73 8.52 18.97
CA ILE A 653 8.74 8.21 19.99
C ILE A 653 8.85 9.28 21.09
N THR A 654 7.77 9.99 21.35
CA THR A 654 7.73 11.06 22.36
C THR A 654 7.22 10.58 23.71
N HIS A 655 6.34 9.57 23.68
CA HIS A 655 5.85 8.86 24.87
C HIS A 655 5.60 7.40 24.52
N ALA A 656 5.84 6.48 25.46
CA ALA A 656 5.60 5.06 25.26
C ALA A 656 5.07 4.38 26.53
N VAL A 657 4.04 3.55 26.33
CA VAL A 657 3.57 2.62 27.37
C VAL A 657 4.32 1.30 27.21
N THR A 658 5.36 1.11 28.00
CA THR A 658 6.28 -0.03 27.81
C THR A 658 5.84 -1.28 28.58
N GLN A 659 5.34 -1.14 29.79
CA GLN A 659 4.96 -2.28 30.63
C GLN A 659 3.61 -2.03 31.34
N PRO A 660 2.51 -2.67 30.87
CA PRO A 660 1.23 -2.66 31.56
C PRO A 660 1.35 -3.23 32.99
N GLN A 661 0.60 -2.67 33.94
CA GLN A 661 0.59 -3.13 35.33
C GLN A 661 0.21 -4.62 35.46
N ALA A 662 -0.74 -5.09 34.63
CA ALA A 662 -1.15 -6.49 34.61
C ALA A 662 -0.01 -7.44 34.21
N LEU A 663 0.83 -7.03 33.24
CA LEU A 663 2.00 -7.80 32.82
C LEU A 663 3.07 -7.87 33.94
N ALA A 664 3.31 -6.76 34.60
CA ALA A 664 4.21 -6.71 35.77
C ALA A 664 3.66 -7.55 36.95
N ALA A 665 2.35 -7.55 37.18
CA ALA A 665 1.69 -8.27 38.26
C ALA A 665 1.83 -9.80 38.18
N ILE A 666 1.96 -10.36 36.96
CA ILE A 666 2.23 -11.79 36.78
C ILE A 666 3.73 -12.13 36.90
N GLY A 667 4.58 -11.14 37.14
CA GLY A 667 6.04 -11.31 37.27
C GLY A 667 6.80 -11.30 35.93
N SER A 668 6.19 -10.86 34.84
CA SER A 668 6.88 -10.68 33.57
C SER A 668 7.80 -9.46 33.62
N THR A 669 8.96 -9.57 32.98
CA THR A 669 9.89 -8.46 32.77
C THR A 669 9.87 -7.89 31.36
N GLN A 670 9.04 -8.47 30.48
CA GLN A 670 8.90 -8.04 29.10
C GLN A 670 8.05 -6.76 29.00
N THR A 671 8.25 -6.03 27.91
CA THR A 671 7.53 -4.80 27.57
C THR A 671 6.68 -5.03 26.34
N THR A 672 5.52 -4.40 26.28
CA THR A 672 4.65 -4.45 25.08
C THR A 672 5.29 -3.75 23.89
N LEU A 673 6.04 -2.67 24.12
CA LEU A 673 6.84 -1.99 23.11
C LEU A 673 8.33 -2.27 23.36
N GLY A 674 8.82 -3.34 22.76
CA GLY A 674 10.20 -3.77 22.87
C GLY A 674 11.14 -3.04 21.90
N ARG A 675 12.42 -3.34 22.00
CA ARG A 675 13.50 -2.75 21.18
C ARG A 675 13.26 -2.83 19.68
N ASP A 676 12.77 -3.97 19.22
CA ASP A 676 12.49 -4.26 17.82
C ASP A 676 11.32 -3.39 17.30
N GLU A 677 10.26 -3.21 18.09
CA GLU A 677 9.14 -2.35 17.72
C GLU A 677 9.51 -0.87 17.74
N ILE A 678 10.28 -0.43 18.75
CA ILE A 678 10.85 0.92 18.78
C ILE A 678 11.74 1.14 17.55
N GLY A 679 12.64 0.21 17.24
CA GLY A 679 13.51 0.29 16.05
C GLY A 679 12.72 0.33 14.75
N ARG A 680 11.61 -0.38 14.65
CA ARG A 680 10.74 -0.40 13.47
C ARG A 680 10.10 0.95 13.20
N LEU A 681 9.80 1.73 14.24
CA LEU A 681 9.24 3.07 14.12
C LEU A 681 10.31 4.14 13.85
N GLU A 682 11.51 4.02 14.46
CA GLU A 682 12.51 5.08 14.46
C GLU A 682 13.62 4.88 13.44
N ASP A 683 14.05 3.61 13.18
CA ASP A 683 15.32 3.34 12.50
C ASP A 683 15.25 2.34 11.36
N SER A 684 14.21 1.47 11.31
CA SER A 684 14.18 0.34 10.35
C SER A 684 13.74 0.74 8.93
N TYR A 685 13.74 2.04 8.66
CA TYR A 685 13.45 2.61 7.36
C TYR A 685 14.46 3.72 7.04
N PRO A 686 14.95 3.84 5.79
CA PRO A 686 15.84 4.93 5.41
C PRO A 686 15.22 6.30 5.72
N LYS A 687 15.96 7.14 6.42
CA LYS A 687 15.50 8.49 6.76
C LYS A 687 15.52 9.41 5.55
N ASP A 688 16.37 9.14 4.55
CA ASP A 688 16.47 9.91 3.33
C ASP A 688 16.39 9.05 2.07
N LYS A 689 15.83 9.65 1.02
CA LYS A 689 15.73 9.06 -0.32
C LYS A 689 15.91 10.16 -1.36
N LEU A 690 16.81 9.94 -2.32
CA LEU A 690 17.05 10.85 -3.45
C LEU A 690 16.76 10.11 -4.75
N ILE A 691 15.96 10.72 -5.61
CA ILE A 691 15.66 10.24 -6.96
C ILE A 691 16.16 11.27 -7.96
N LEU A 692 17.01 10.84 -8.87
CA LEU A 692 17.46 11.61 -10.01
C LEU A 692 17.00 10.89 -11.28
N SER A 693 16.17 11.50 -12.09
CA SER A 693 15.70 10.88 -13.34
C SER A 693 15.77 11.85 -14.51
N GLY A 694 15.98 11.27 -15.69
CA GLY A 694 15.98 12.00 -16.95
C GLY A 694 15.36 11.16 -18.05
N THR A 695 14.51 11.79 -18.87
CA THR A 695 13.95 11.21 -20.09
C THR A 695 14.28 12.08 -21.26
N TRP A 696 15.06 11.56 -22.20
CA TRP A 696 15.38 12.23 -23.45
C TRP A 696 14.42 11.76 -24.53
N LYS A 697 13.51 12.66 -24.92
CA LYS A 697 12.47 12.43 -25.93
C LYS A 697 12.97 12.88 -27.29
N LEU A 698 13.35 11.91 -28.14
CA LEU A 698 13.75 12.07 -29.53
C LEU A 698 12.56 11.75 -30.46
N PRO A 699 12.57 12.10 -31.72
CA PRO A 699 11.45 11.84 -32.66
C PRO A 699 11.01 10.37 -32.72
N LYS A 700 11.95 9.42 -32.64
CA LYS A 700 11.68 7.98 -32.68
C LYS A 700 12.14 7.20 -31.46
N TRP A 701 12.75 7.86 -30.49
CA TRP A 701 13.26 7.20 -29.28
C TRP A 701 12.93 8.00 -28.04
N ASP A 702 12.60 7.30 -26.96
CA ASP A 702 12.67 7.82 -25.62
C ASP A 702 13.73 7.03 -24.84
N LEU A 703 14.69 7.74 -24.27
CA LEU A 703 15.74 7.17 -23.44
C LEU A 703 15.55 7.63 -22.02
N SER A 704 15.33 6.71 -21.10
CA SER A 704 15.09 7.04 -19.70
C SER A 704 16.17 6.44 -18.82
N LEU A 705 16.65 7.22 -17.86
CA LEU A 705 17.57 6.82 -16.81
C LEU A 705 17.06 7.37 -15.49
N ALA A 706 17.02 6.53 -14.45
CA ALA A 706 16.70 6.92 -13.09
C ALA A 706 17.71 6.33 -12.12
N ALA A 707 18.23 7.15 -11.21
CA ALA A 707 19.12 6.73 -10.14
C ALA A 707 18.46 7.08 -8.80
N THR A 708 18.18 6.07 -7.99
CA THR A 708 17.60 6.22 -6.67
C THR A 708 18.64 5.87 -5.61
N ARG A 709 18.92 6.82 -4.72
CA ARG A 709 19.69 6.58 -3.50
C ARG A 709 18.74 6.35 -2.35
N TYR A 710 18.89 5.23 -1.69
CA TYR A 710 18.26 4.94 -0.40
C TYR A 710 19.28 5.18 0.70
N GLY A 711 18.90 5.91 1.76
CA GLY A 711 19.74 6.13 2.93
C GLY A 711 19.94 4.84 3.73
N GLU A 712 20.79 4.92 4.73
CA GLU A 712 21.00 3.82 5.68
C GLU A 712 19.77 3.59 6.59
N PHE A 713 19.62 2.36 7.09
CA PHE A 713 18.62 2.01 8.09
C PHE A 713 19.18 1.00 9.08
N THR A 714 18.61 0.97 10.30
CA THR A 714 19.07 0.07 11.36
C THR A 714 17.94 -0.87 11.78
N VAL A 715 18.23 -2.16 11.80
CA VAL A 715 17.34 -3.17 12.39
C VAL A 715 17.81 -3.48 13.79
N ARG A 716 16.98 -3.15 14.80
CA ARG A 716 17.27 -3.46 16.21
C ARG A 716 16.81 -4.88 16.52
N ASN A 717 17.69 -5.66 17.11
CA ASN A 717 17.36 -7.01 17.59
C ASN A 717 16.52 -6.94 18.86
N SER A 718 15.49 -7.78 18.99
CA SER A 718 14.59 -7.77 20.15
C SER A 718 15.29 -8.11 21.48
N ALA A 719 16.35 -8.93 21.45
CA ALA A 719 17.00 -9.41 22.66
C ALA A 719 18.17 -8.54 23.14
N THR A 720 19.00 -8.00 22.20
CA THR A 720 20.24 -7.32 22.58
C THR A 720 20.73 -6.34 21.51
N ALA A 721 21.24 -5.19 21.97
CA ALA A 721 21.86 -4.18 21.11
C ALA A 721 23.11 -4.68 20.38
N ALA A 722 23.81 -5.66 20.94
CA ALA A 722 25.00 -6.24 20.33
C ALA A 722 24.70 -6.96 18.98
N ARG A 723 23.44 -7.21 18.67
CA ARG A 723 22.99 -7.81 17.41
C ARG A 723 22.28 -6.81 16.50
N ASP A 724 22.20 -5.54 16.88
CA ASP A 724 21.66 -4.51 15.99
C ASP A 724 22.56 -4.41 14.76
N GLN A 725 21.97 -4.15 13.60
CA GLN A 725 22.74 -3.96 12.38
C GLN A 725 22.20 -2.74 11.60
N THR A 726 23.15 -1.86 11.24
CA THR A 726 22.90 -0.81 10.26
C THR A 726 23.29 -1.34 8.89
N TYR A 727 22.36 -1.21 7.95
CA TYR A 727 22.53 -1.50 6.53
C TYR A 727 22.89 -0.20 5.82
N GLY A 728 23.92 -0.22 4.99
CA GLY A 728 24.45 0.97 4.32
C GLY A 728 23.51 1.58 3.32
N ALA A 729 23.85 2.79 2.89
CA ALA A 729 23.11 3.47 1.84
C ALA A 729 23.47 2.89 0.46
N ASP A 730 22.45 2.67 -0.38
CA ASP A 730 22.60 2.06 -1.70
C ASP A 730 22.08 2.95 -2.82
N TRP A 731 22.71 2.82 -3.99
CA TRP A 731 22.24 3.38 -5.24
C TRP A 731 21.65 2.27 -6.13
N VAL A 732 20.42 2.47 -6.59
CA VAL A 732 19.76 1.60 -7.58
C VAL A 732 19.54 2.41 -8.84
N VAL A 733 19.96 1.88 -9.99
CA VAL A 733 19.84 2.56 -11.28
C VAL A 733 18.95 1.75 -12.20
N ASP A 734 17.94 2.41 -12.78
CA ASP A 734 17.01 1.86 -13.75
C ASP A 734 17.23 2.54 -15.10
N ALA A 735 17.16 1.79 -16.20
CA ALA A 735 17.33 2.33 -17.54
C ALA A 735 16.37 1.69 -18.53
N SER A 736 15.86 2.47 -19.48
CA SER A 736 15.05 1.96 -20.57
C SER A 736 15.24 2.74 -21.86
N ALA A 737 15.03 2.06 -22.99
CA ALA A 737 15.01 2.63 -24.33
C ALA A 737 13.70 2.21 -25.02
N SER A 738 12.92 3.18 -25.47
CA SER A 738 11.67 2.97 -26.20
C SER A 738 11.81 3.45 -27.63
N PHE A 739 11.64 2.55 -28.58
CA PHE A 739 11.65 2.81 -30.01
C PHE A 739 10.22 2.97 -30.54
N LYS A 740 9.95 4.03 -31.28
CA LYS A 740 8.67 4.36 -31.90
C LYS A 740 8.77 4.22 -33.44
N PRO A 741 8.56 3.01 -34.00
CA PRO A 741 8.59 2.80 -35.44
C PRO A 741 7.50 3.58 -36.16
N SER A 742 6.36 3.79 -35.50
CA SER A 742 5.25 4.64 -35.97
C SER A 742 4.58 5.33 -34.77
N THR A 743 3.57 6.16 -35.02
CA THR A 743 2.76 6.84 -34.00
C THR A 743 2.00 5.86 -33.10
N ASN A 744 1.68 4.68 -33.61
CA ASN A 744 0.85 3.67 -32.93
C ASN A 744 1.68 2.64 -32.15
N TRP A 745 2.92 2.38 -32.54
CA TRP A 745 3.74 1.34 -31.94
C TRP A 745 4.88 1.89 -31.09
N THR A 746 5.06 1.30 -29.92
CA THR A 746 6.23 1.55 -29.06
C THR A 746 6.82 0.21 -28.61
N LEU A 747 8.11 0.02 -28.84
CA LEU A 747 8.89 -1.14 -28.44
C LEU A 747 9.87 -0.70 -27.36
N THR A 748 9.77 -1.23 -26.16
CA THR A 748 10.63 -0.85 -25.02
C THR A 748 11.49 -2.05 -24.61
N LEU A 749 12.78 -1.79 -24.41
CA LEU A 749 13.69 -2.67 -23.69
C LEU A 749 14.18 -1.93 -22.47
N GLY A 750 14.14 -2.57 -21.31
CA GLY A 750 14.56 -1.95 -20.06
C GLY A 750 15.15 -2.93 -19.07
N ALA A 751 15.84 -2.35 -18.10
CA ALA A 751 16.33 -3.08 -16.95
C ALA A 751 16.16 -2.22 -15.69
N ASP A 752 15.55 -2.80 -14.68
CA ASP A 752 15.50 -2.28 -13.32
C ASP A 752 16.74 -2.77 -12.58
N ASN A 753 17.34 -1.88 -11.79
CA ASN A 753 18.57 -2.22 -11.05
C ASN A 753 19.67 -2.76 -11.98
N VAL A 754 20.02 -1.99 -13.03
CA VAL A 754 20.93 -2.43 -14.11
C VAL A 754 22.30 -2.91 -13.65
N PHE A 755 22.75 -2.50 -12.44
CA PHE A 755 24.02 -2.91 -11.86
C PHE A 755 23.92 -4.13 -10.95
N ASP A 756 22.74 -4.77 -10.89
CA ASP A 756 22.48 -5.96 -10.07
C ASP A 756 22.81 -5.76 -8.58
N GLN A 757 22.48 -4.55 -8.05
CA GLN A 757 22.76 -4.18 -6.67
C GLN A 757 21.88 -5.00 -5.71
N TYR A 758 22.51 -5.53 -4.67
CA TYR A 758 21.87 -6.19 -3.54
C TYR A 758 22.13 -5.38 -2.27
N PRO A 759 21.20 -5.39 -1.29
CA PRO A 759 21.47 -4.77 0.01
C PRO A 759 22.56 -5.54 0.76
N ASP A 760 23.13 -4.89 1.78
CA ASP A 760 24.05 -5.54 2.68
C ASP A 760 23.48 -6.85 3.26
N LYS A 761 24.31 -7.87 3.37
CA LYS A 761 23.92 -9.12 4.02
C LYS A 761 23.81 -8.93 5.53
N THR A 762 22.86 -9.66 6.12
CA THR A 762 22.72 -9.76 7.56
C THR A 762 23.93 -10.50 8.14
N ALA A 763 24.81 -9.79 8.84
CA ALA A 763 26.10 -10.30 9.30
C ALA A 763 25.95 -11.29 10.47
N ASN A 764 25.00 -11.03 11.38
CA ASN A 764 24.81 -11.89 12.54
C ASN A 764 24.03 -13.17 12.15
N LEU A 765 24.60 -14.34 12.43
CA LEU A 765 24.02 -15.64 12.07
C LEU A 765 22.65 -15.88 12.70
N ILE A 766 22.39 -15.38 13.91
CA ILE A 766 21.09 -15.56 14.57
C ILE A 766 20.05 -14.67 13.86
N ASN A 767 20.40 -13.44 13.52
CA ASN A 767 19.48 -12.52 12.80
C ASN A 767 19.18 -13.03 11.38
N SER A 768 20.17 -13.66 10.72
CA SER A 768 19.99 -14.26 9.39
C SER A 768 19.39 -15.66 9.42
N THR A 769 18.90 -16.11 10.59
CA THR A 769 18.43 -17.50 10.78
C THR A 769 19.51 -18.49 10.30
N TYR A 770 20.71 -18.32 10.85
CA TYR A 770 21.93 -19.09 10.51
C TYR A 770 22.29 -19.06 9.01
N GLY A 771 22.19 -17.89 8.38
CA GLY A 771 22.57 -17.66 6.99
C GLY A 771 21.49 -17.98 5.97
N MET A 772 20.39 -18.62 6.37
CA MET A 772 19.29 -18.99 5.45
C MET A 772 18.52 -17.78 4.93
N LEU A 773 18.45 -16.68 5.70
CA LEU A 773 17.83 -15.42 5.33
C LEU A 773 18.91 -14.33 5.26
N PRO A 774 19.67 -14.26 4.15
CA PRO A 774 20.88 -13.44 4.10
C PRO A 774 20.61 -11.94 3.97
N TYR A 775 19.38 -11.53 3.60
CA TYR A 775 19.02 -10.13 3.42
C TYR A 775 17.93 -9.71 4.39
N SER A 776 17.84 -8.42 4.67
CA SER A 776 16.80 -7.86 5.54
C SER A 776 15.47 -7.69 4.81
N ASN A 777 14.35 -8.11 5.43
CA ASN A 777 12.98 -7.80 4.98
C ASN A 777 12.65 -6.29 5.03
N TYR A 778 13.52 -5.48 5.62
CA TYR A 778 13.37 -4.03 5.70
C TYR A 778 14.05 -3.29 4.54
N SER A 779 14.70 -4.01 3.59
CA SER A 779 15.30 -3.38 2.41
C SER A 779 14.26 -2.56 1.64
N PRO A 780 14.51 -1.27 1.40
CA PRO A 780 13.53 -0.37 0.78
C PRO A 780 13.30 -0.65 -0.72
N TYR A 781 14.22 -1.38 -1.37
CA TYR A 781 14.13 -1.74 -2.79
C TYR A 781 14.07 -3.27 -3.01
N GLY A 782 13.91 -4.04 -1.93
CA GLY A 782 13.94 -5.51 -1.98
C GLY A 782 15.36 -6.06 -2.10
N PHE A 783 15.48 -7.33 -2.52
CA PHE A 783 16.76 -8.03 -2.63
C PHE A 783 16.77 -9.05 -3.78
N ASN A 784 16.03 -8.78 -4.87
CA ASN A 784 15.94 -9.72 -6.00
C ASN A 784 17.01 -9.52 -7.08
N GLY A 785 17.76 -8.39 -7.05
CA GLY A 785 18.76 -8.05 -8.05
C GLY A 785 18.17 -7.39 -9.30
N ALA A 786 18.87 -7.46 -10.41
CA ALA A 786 18.48 -6.85 -11.69
C ALA A 786 17.29 -7.57 -12.34
N TYR A 787 16.34 -6.80 -12.86
CA TYR A 787 15.20 -7.31 -13.63
C TYR A 787 15.23 -6.76 -15.04
N VAL A 788 15.28 -7.63 -16.05
CA VAL A 788 15.33 -7.24 -17.47
C VAL A 788 13.99 -7.56 -18.12
N TYR A 789 13.44 -6.62 -18.88
CA TYR A 789 12.14 -6.75 -19.52
C TYR A 789 12.09 -6.19 -20.94
N GLY A 790 11.15 -6.73 -21.74
CA GLY A 790 10.74 -6.19 -23.03
C GLY A 790 9.24 -5.90 -23.02
N ARG A 791 8.82 -4.79 -23.64
CA ARG A 791 7.42 -4.38 -23.75
C ARG A 791 7.10 -3.95 -25.17
N ILE A 792 5.95 -4.39 -25.67
CA ILE A 792 5.36 -3.95 -26.91
C ILE A 792 4.05 -3.26 -26.57
N ASN A 793 3.88 -2.04 -27.05
CA ASN A 793 2.66 -1.25 -26.85
C ASN A 793 2.12 -0.80 -28.21
N TYR A 794 0.82 -0.99 -28.42
CA TYR A 794 0.07 -0.50 -29.56
C TYR A 794 -1.01 0.45 -29.09
N ARG A 795 -1.16 1.61 -29.76
CA ARG A 795 -2.20 2.63 -29.47
C ARG A 795 -2.98 2.91 -30.76
N TRP A 796 -4.29 3.16 -30.65
CA TRP A 796 -5.19 3.52 -31.76
C TRP A 796 -6.08 4.69 -31.45
#